data_e1eae869d584b1e07eee10338aed61a2
#
_entry.id   e1eae869d584b1e07eee10338aed61a2
#
_cell.length_a   1.000
_cell.length_b   1.000
_cell.length_c   1.000
_cell.angle_alpha   90.00
_cell.angle_beta   90.00
_cell.angle_gamma   90.00
#
_symmetry.space_group_name_H-M   'P 1'
#
loop_
_entity.id
_entity.type
_entity.pdbx_description
1 polymer ?
#
loop_
_entity_poly.entity_id
_entity_poly.type
_entity_poly.pdbx_seq_one_letter_code
_entity_poly.pdbx_strand_id
1 'polypeptide(L)'
;MRKNRFRNLLIMSWMAALLFSCTITLTPTPTDVVQQPEATEPLPEPTALEPTTTEAETQEPGDVVALPTDQVYPAGFASYKQAQVSLPQSYPGGYSLPLALADVSNLSEVNLSESQLELLSQNGFVVSAPDNDPSRMLSEFYQGYERTRYGDVPAFITTDSVFHVYHLVFDKILRDLEREMFIPMLKELTSSMIAAAKTQYEQLVGTSLEDPALRNLAFFSVAGSLLQTGDPVPDAAKELVEAELALITANSGVEFSPIFNYEGQPADMKYIEDYSQYIPRGHYTLSPELEMYFRAMMWYGRMNYRLKDRMEVQRALLITKALRETTTPSGNSTLMLWQNIYDPTVFIVGKADDLGVHEFGIISDAVFGANPDLTRFGDEAMLTTFIETARQLPPPQVNSMWVWIWQDKADVTQGFRFMGQRFTLDQYVFGQVMWRNVGSMTEPRDLPKALDFFAAQGSELALNLLHEMGENNHLNYDTQMDKVTQEVATLELDSWTQNLYWSWLYALQPVFEPKGEAFPAFMQTDAWARKDLHTALSSWTELKHDTILYAKQVMAEMGGGPGEPPPHGYVEPNPEAYARLLALAQMTYDGLQDRVLLSQNTMVNLNNLIDELQFLLDISQRQMTGATITDDDYWQIKYYGGWLEAMTIAAADPAGDGYAARLEDQKSALVADVATGMERVLEEGVGYPTYIYVVLPDEPYRVGIGVVYTYYEFIVAPSDRMTDQTWQALLESGQAPAQPEWTQAFISE
;
A
#
# COMPACT_ATOMS: atom_id res chain seq x y z
N MET A 1 7.27 -39.37 6.22
CA MET A 1 5.99 -39.02 6.84
C MET A 1 5.81 -39.45 8.31
N ARG A 2 6.84 -39.74 9.08
CA ARG A 2 6.70 -40.17 10.50
C ARG A 2 7.55 -39.37 11.52
N LYS A 3 8.27 -38.33 11.10
CA LYS A 3 9.11 -37.48 12.00
C LYS A 3 8.44 -36.19 12.48
N ASN A 4 7.48 -35.61 11.75
CA ASN A 4 6.86 -34.33 12.11
C ASN A 4 5.78 -34.39 13.21
N ARG A 5 5.20 -35.58 13.47
CA ARG A 5 4.20 -35.70 14.55
C ARG A 5 4.76 -35.66 15.98
N PHE A 6 6.06 -35.87 16.15
CA PHE A 6 6.69 -35.86 17.49
C PHE A 6 7.13 -34.45 17.94
N ARG A 7 7.39 -33.52 16.97
CA ARG A 7 7.83 -32.15 17.28
C ARG A 7 6.68 -31.28 17.82
N ASN A 8 5.49 -31.44 17.27
CA ASN A 8 4.30 -30.68 17.74
C ASN A 8 3.77 -31.16 19.10
N LEU A 9 4.03 -32.40 19.49
CA LEU A 9 3.61 -32.88 20.82
C LEU A 9 4.50 -32.34 21.96
N LEU A 10 5.75 -31.95 21.69
CA LEU A 10 6.66 -31.39 22.69
C LEU A 10 6.32 -29.93 23.02
N ILE A 11 5.84 -29.15 22.05
CA ILE A 11 5.43 -27.76 22.25
C ILE A 11 4.13 -27.68 23.08
N MET A 12 3.17 -28.54 22.83
CA MET A 12 1.93 -28.57 23.64
C MET A 12 2.15 -29.09 25.09
N SER A 13 3.18 -29.92 25.34
CA SER A 13 3.44 -30.46 26.67
C SER A 13 4.07 -29.43 27.64
N TRP A 14 4.72 -28.36 27.13
CA TRP A 14 5.28 -27.29 27.95
C TRP A 14 4.25 -26.23 28.34
N MET A 15 3.22 -26.00 27.56
CA MET A 15 2.13 -25.07 27.90
C MET A 15 1.22 -25.56 29.05
N ALA A 16 1.15 -26.86 29.28
CA ALA A 16 0.30 -27.42 30.35
C ALA A 16 0.88 -27.39 31.76
N ALA A 17 2.18 -27.07 31.92
CA ALA A 17 2.88 -27.15 33.20
C ALA A 17 2.94 -25.82 33.99
N LEU A 18 2.45 -24.69 33.46
CA LEU A 18 2.58 -23.37 34.07
C LEU A 18 1.27 -22.78 34.66
N LEU A 19 0.18 -23.56 34.75
CA LEU A 19 -1.12 -23.06 35.20
C LEU A 19 -1.47 -23.34 36.68
N PHE A 20 -0.52 -23.57 37.55
CA PHE A 20 -0.80 -23.66 38.99
C PHE A 20 0.20 -22.80 39.78
N SER A 21 -0.17 -21.58 40.15
CA SER A 21 0.03 -20.99 41.48
C SER A 21 -0.34 -19.49 41.52
N CYS A 22 -0.99 -19.12 42.64
CA CYS A 22 -1.15 -17.81 43.28
C CYS A 22 -2.30 -16.89 42.86
N THR A 23 -3.35 -17.02 43.66
CA THR A 23 -4.39 -16.00 43.88
C THR A 23 -3.84 -14.93 44.84
N ILE A 24 -3.84 -13.66 44.46
CA ILE A 24 -3.65 -12.51 45.35
C ILE A 24 -4.84 -11.56 45.21
N THR A 25 -5.49 -11.30 46.32
CA THR A 25 -6.63 -10.38 46.46
C THR A 25 -6.11 -8.96 46.68
N LEU A 26 -6.55 -8.00 45.87
CA LEU A 26 -6.28 -6.56 46.11
C LEU A 26 -7.59 -5.81 46.38
N THR A 27 -7.60 -5.08 47.49
CA THR A 27 -8.63 -4.13 47.93
C THR A 27 -8.42 -2.75 47.31
N PRO A 28 -9.48 -1.99 46.96
CA PRO A 28 -9.33 -0.66 46.36
C PRO A 28 -9.19 0.44 47.41
N THR A 29 -8.38 1.47 47.10
CA THR A 29 -8.28 2.74 47.85
C THR A 29 -8.69 3.91 46.98
N PRO A 30 -9.22 5.01 47.51
CA PRO A 30 -10.08 5.96 46.82
C PRO A 30 -9.35 7.09 46.09
N THR A 31 -10.03 7.62 45.10
CA THR A 31 -9.75 8.76 44.21
C THR A 31 -9.50 10.09 44.93
N ASP A 32 -8.45 10.79 44.53
CA ASP A 32 -8.26 12.21 44.81
C ASP A 32 -8.50 13.06 43.54
N VAL A 33 -9.21 14.16 43.76
CA VAL A 33 -9.65 15.14 42.72
C VAL A 33 -8.51 16.11 42.44
N VAL A 34 -8.14 16.31 41.19
CA VAL A 34 -7.18 17.34 40.76
C VAL A 34 -7.91 18.49 40.01
N GLN A 35 -7.64 19.72 40.50
CA GLN A 35 -8.14 20.98 40.00
C GLN A 35 -7.45 21.40 38.68
N GLN A 36 -8.19 22.07 37.81
CA GLN A 36 -7.70 22.78 36.59
C GLN A 36 -6.81 23.97 36.94
N PRO A 37 -5.79 24.28 36.16
CA PRO A 37 -5.08 25.57 36.20
C PRO A 37 -5.60 26.56 35.15
N GLU A 38 -5.55 27.83 35.57
CA GLU A 38 -5.96 29.03 34.82
C GLU A 38 -5.01 29.38 33.65
N ALA A 39 -5.57 30.20 32.72
CA ALA A 39 -4.94 30.72 31.51
C ALA A 39 -3.75 31.66 31.81
N THR A 40 -2.68 31.56 31.02
CA THR A 40 -1.54 32.49 30.99
C THR A 40 -1.41 33.25 29.66
N GLU A 41 -0.90 34.49 29.77
CA GLU A 41 -0.76 35.54 28.76
C GLU A 41 0.24 35.22 27.61
N PRO A 42 0.20 35.98 26.48
CA PRO A 42 0.98 35.70 25.27
C PRO A 42 2.44 36.15 25.37
N LEU A 43 3.32 35.38 24.69
CA LEU A 43 4.77 35.56 24.60
C LEU A 43 5.18 36.61 23.55
N PRO A 44 6.32 37.30 23.72
CA PRO A 44 6.85 38.31 22.79
C PRO A 44 7.63 37.75 21.62
N GLU A 45 7.73 38.53 20.51
CA GLU A 45 8.39 38.23 19.24
C GLU A 45 9.91 37.93 19.37
N PRO A 46 10.48 37.10 18.47
CA PRO A 46 11.89 36.70 18.55
C PRO A 46 12.84 37.73 17.94
N THR A 47 13.87 38.06 18.71
CA THR A 47 15.02 38.84 18.27
C THR A 47 16.09 37.93 17.66
N ALA A 48 16.66 38.34 16.51
CA ALA A 48 17.73 37.63 15.83
C ALA A 48 18.99 37.48 16.68
N LEU A 49 19.53 36.26 16.76
CA LEU A 49 20.80 35.94 17.42
C LEU A 49 21.92 35.66 16.39
N GLU A 50 23.09 36.28 16.59
CA GLU A 50 24.31 36.02 15.86
C GLU A 50 24.90 34.64 16.19
N PRO A 51 25.73 34.02 15.30
CA PRO A 51 26.24 32.67 15.52
C PRO A 51 27.36 32.66 16.56
N THR A 52 27.09 32.05 17.71
CA THR A 52 28.10 31.75 18.71
C THR A 52 28.66 30.35 18.47
N THR A 53 29.98 30.28 18.27
CA THR A 53 30.71 28.98 18.27
C THR A 53 30.75 28.45 19.69
N THR A 54 29.98 27.38 19.94
CA THR A 54 30.01 26.69 21.22
C THR A 54 31.04 25.56 21.16
N GLU A 55 32.00 25.56 22.07
CA GLU A 55 32.88 24.41 22.34
C GLU A 55 31.99 23.24 22.84
N ALA A 56 32.26 22.05 22.32
CA ALA A 56 31.54 20.85 22.71
C ALA A 56 31.82 20.50 24.19
N GLU A 57 30.82 20.68 25.06
CA GLU A 57 30.86 20.14 26.41
C GLU A 57 30.84 18.61 26.34
N THR A 58 31.80 17.97 26.99
CA THR A 58 31.83 16.51 27.20
C THR A 58 30.77 16.14 28.22
N GLN A 59 29.65 15.59 27.74
CA GLN A 59 28.59 15.04 28.63
C GLN A 59 29.07 13.78 29.35
N GLU A 60 28.58 13.58 30.58
CA GLU A 60 28.84 12.36 31.35
C GLU A 60 28.09 11.16 30.71
N PRO A 61 28.67 9.94 30.78
CA PRO A 61 28.03 8.76 30.21
C PRO A 61 26.69 8.45 30.94
N GLY A 62 25.61 8.38 30.21
CA GLY A 62 24.26 8.08 30.69
C GLY A 62 23.23 9.21 30.55
N ASP A 63 23.67 10.42 30.17
CA ASP A 63 22.74 11.53 29.89
C ASP A 63 22.14 11.44 28.49
N VAL A 64 20.82 11.66 28.40
CA VAL A 64 20.11 11.73 27.09
C VAL A 64 20.51 12.97 26.34
N VAL A 65 20.89 12.81 25.07
CA VAL A 65 21.31 13.92 24.19
C VAL A 65 20.08 14.61 23.59
N ALA A 66 20.00 15.94 23.70
CA ALA A 66 18.95 16.70 23.04
C ALA A 66 19.14 16.64 21.51
N LEU A 67 18.13 16.13 20.80
CA LEU A 67 18.13 16.04 19.34
C LEU A 67 17.58 17.33 18.71
N PRO A 68 18.07 17.73 17.51
CA PRO A 68 17.46 18.83 16.78
C PRO A 68 15.99 18.51 16.45
N THR A 69 15.08 19.40 16.81
CA THR A 69 13.62 19.23 16.60
C THR A 69 13.19 19.52 15.17
N ASP A 70 14.06 20.11 14.33
CA ASP A 70 13.72 20.68 13.02
C ASP A 70 14.29 19.92 11.83
N GLN A 71 14.60 18.63 11.94
CA GLN A 71 14.95 17.85 10.76
C GLN A 71 13.69 17.45 10.00
N VAL A 72 13.21 18.40 9.21
CA VAL A 72 12.25 18.17 8.14
C VAL A 72 12.92 17.26 7.11
N TYR A 73 12.42 16.06 6.92
CA TYR A 73 12.78 15.21 5.79
C TYR A 73 12.48 15.95 4.49
N PRO A 74 13.17 15.64 3.37
CA PRO A 74 13.36 16.60 2.30
C PRO A 74 12.09 17.36 1.95
N ALA A 75 12.16 18.69 2.10
CA ALA A 75 11.20 19.60 1.52
C ALA A 75 11.26 19.43 -0.01
N GLY A 76 10.14 19.24 -0.66
CA GLY A 76 10.07 19.24 -2.11
C GLY A 76 9.31 18.08 -2.75
N PHE A 77 8.28 17.55 -2.09
CA PHE A 77 7.23 16.80 -2.81
C PHE A 77 6.44 17.78 -3.66
N ALA A 78 5.96 17.32 -4.82
CA ALA A 78 5.12 18.12 -5.68
C ALA A 78 3.85 18.58 -4.91
N SER A 79 3.39 19.80 -5.20
CA SER A 79 2.20 20.32 -4.54
C SER A 79 0.93 19.72 -5.13
N TYR A 80 0.00 19.29 -4.28
CA TYR A 80 -1.32 18.87 -4.68
C TYR A 80 -2.19 20.08 -5.04
N LYS A 81 -2.78 20.09 -6.24
CA LYS A 81 -3.54 21.24 -6.77
C LYS A 81 -4.89 20.77 -7.30
N GLN A 82 -5.89 20.69 -6.44
CA GLN A 82 -7.22 20.27 -6.82
C GLN A 82 -8.02 21.40 -7.47
N ALA A 83 -8.72 21.10 -8.56
CA ALA A 83 -9.71 21.98 -9.16
C ALA A 83 -10.92 22.13 -8.24
N GLN A 84 -11.48 23.34 -8.19
CA GLN A 84 -12.69 23.58 -7.41
C GLN A 84 -13.92 23.00 -8.09
N VAL A 85 -14.72 22.26 -7.34
CA VAL A 85 -15.98 21.68 -7.77
C VAL A 85 -17.14 22.39 -7.07
N SER A 86 -18.22 22.63 -7.82
CA SER A 86 -19.46 23.20 -7.28
C SER A 86 -20.63 22.32 -7.66
N LEU A 87 -21.29 21.73 -6.68
CA LEU A 87 -22.49 20.92 -6.90
C LEU A 87 -23.75 21.81 -6.90
N PRO A 88 -24.75 21.47 -7.71
CA PRO A 88 -26.06 22.13 -7.66
C PRO A 88 -26.78 21.76 -6.35
N GLN A 89 -27.83 22.53 -5.98
CA GLN A 89 -28.66 22.16 -4.83
C GLN A 89 -29.51 20.91 -5.08
N SER A 90 -29.89 20.66 -6.33
CA SER A 90 -30.59 19.47 -6.77
C SER A 90 -30.23 19.17 -8.22
N TYR A 91 -30.24 17.88 -8.58
CA TYR A 91 -29.97 17.42 -9.95
C TYR A 91 -31.07 17.98 -10.90
N PRO A 92 -30.69 18.54 -12.07
CA PRO A 92 -31.65 19.19 -12.98
C PRO A 92 -32.33 18.13 -13.90
N GLY A 93 -33.42 17.55 -13.48
CA GLY A 93 -34.17 16.58 -14.28
C GLY A 93 -34.08 15.13 -13.75
N GLY A 94 -34.23 14.16 -14.63
CA GLY A 94 -34.19 12.73 -14.30
C GLY A 94 -35.56 12.13 -14.02
N TYR A 95 -35.56 10.90 -13.55
CA TYR A 95 -36.74 10.07 -13.28
C TYR A 95 -36.88 9.81 -11.76
N SER A 96 -38.05 9.31 -11.38
CA SER A 96 -38.29 8.80 -10.03
C SER A 96 -38.13 7.28 -9.98
N LEU A 97 -37.70 6.76 -8.85
CA LEU A 97 -37.63 5.32 -8.61
C LEU A 97 -38.81 4.84 -7.74
N PRO A 98 -39.36 3.63 -7.98
CA PRO A 98 -39.00 2.71 -9.05
C PRO A 98 -39.41 3.24 -10.44
N LEU A 99 -38.56 2.97 -11.46
CA LEU A 99 -38.78 3.42 -12.83
C LEU A 99 -39.68 2.47 -13.62
N ALA A 100 -40.61 3.04 -14.41
CA ALA A 100 -41.40 2.27 -15.38
C ALA A 100 -40.53 1.95 -16.60
N LEU A 101 -40.13 0.69 -16.79
CA LEU A 101 -39.25 0.28 -17.88
C LEU A 101 -39.83 0.53 -19.30
N ALA A 102 -41.14 0.72 -19.41
CA ALA A 102 -41.79 1.11 -20.66
C ALA A 102 -41.39 2.51 -21.18
N ASP A 103 -40.86 3.35 -20.31
CA ASP A 103 -40.38 4.69 -20.63
C ASP A 103 -38.92 4.69 -21.17
N VAL A 104 -38.25 3.54 -21.16
CA VAL A 104 -36.87 3.37 -21.63
C VAL A 104 -36.87 2.96 -23.10
N SER A 105 -36.35 3.81 -23.97
CA SER A 105 -36.54 3.70 -25.42
C SER A 105 -35.74 2.58 -26.11
N ASN A 106 -34.54 2.26 -25.58
CA ASN A 106 -33.63 1.25 -26.16
C ASN A 106 -33.51 -0.05 -25.32
N LEU A 107 -34.48 -0.32 -24.44
CA LEU A 107 -34.44 -1.49 -23.56
C LEU A 107 -34.35 -2.82 -24.35
N SER A 108 -34.94 -2.86 -25.57
CA SER A 108 -34.89 -4.04 -26.44
C SER A 108 -33.50 -4.29 -27.06
N GLU A 109 -32.58 -3.34 -26.98
CA GLU A 109 -31.23 -3.46 -27.53
C GLU A 109 -30.24 -4.09 -26.53
N VAL A 110 -30.65 -4.14 -25.26
CA VAL A 110 -29.92 -4.80 -24.20
C VAL A 110 -30.62 -6.11 -23.81
N ASN A 111 -29.86 -7.18 -23.65
CA ASN A 111 -30.41 -8.49 -23.32
C ASN A 111 -30.26 -8.74 -21.82
N LEU A 112 -31.26 -8.32 -21.04
CA LEU A 112 -31.28 -8.45 -19.58
C LEU A 112 -32.25 -9.56 -19.15
N SER A 113 -31.88 -10.26 -18.08
CA SER A 113 -32.76 -11.28 -17.43
C SER A 113 -33.93 -10.60 -16.67
N GLU A 114 -34.92 -11.39 -16.26
CA GLU A 114 -36.04 -10.86 -15.46
C GLU A 114 -35.56 -10.26 -14.13
N SER A 115 -34.58 -10.89 -13.47
CA SER A 115 -33.98 -10.38 -12.23
C SER A 115 -33.19 -9.10 -12.44
N GLN A 116 -32.45 -8.98 -13.54
CA GLN A 116 -31.75 -7.74 -13.91
C GLN A 116 -32.74 -6.60 -14.23
N LEU A 117 -33.84 -6.90 -14.92
CA LEU A 117 -34.89 -5.90 -15.20
C LEU A 117 -35.59 -5.43 -13.92
N GLU A 118 -35.78 -6.32 -12.94
CA GLU A 118 -36.33 -5.95 -11.65
C GLU A 118 -35.39 -4.95 -10.89
N LEU A 119 -34.10 -5.26 -10.78
CA LEU A 119 -33.12 -4.34 -10.17
C LEU A 119 -33.00 -3.02 -10.96
N LEU A 120 -32.98 -3.08 -12.29
CA LEU A 120 -32.96 -1.88 -13.14
C LEU A 120 -34.18 -0.97 -12.87
N SER A 121 -35.37 -1.54 -12.71
CA SER A 121 -36.57 -0.79 -12.36
C SER A 121 -36.51 -0.18 -10.97
N GLN A 122 -36.04 -0.95 -9.98
CA GLN A 122 -35.97 -0.54 -8.57
C GLN A 122 -34.88 0.51 -8.32
N ASN A 123 -33.70 0.31 -8.87
CA ASN A 123 -32.50 1.09 -8.57
C ASN A 123 -32.14 2.11 -9.66
N GLY A 124 -32.68 1.99 -10.89
CA GLY A 124 -32.24 2.75 -12.07
C GLY A 124 -30.96 2.20 -12.71
N PHE A 125 -30.38 1.15 -12.13
CA PHE A 125 -29.19 0.45 -12.65
C PHE A 125 -29.16 -1.02 -12.18
N VAL A 126 -28.31 -1.81 -12.85
CA VAL A 126 -27.98 -3.18 -12.45
C VAL A 126 -26.59 -3.54 -12.95
N VAL A 127 -25.84 -4.30 -12.17
CA VAL A 127 -24.56 -4.90 -12.55
C VAL A 127 -24.77 -6.37 -12.88
N SER A 128 -24.19 -6.86 -13.98
CA SER A 128 -24.22 -8.28 -14.30
C SER A 128 -23.29 -9.06 -13.37
N ALA A 129 -23.72 -10.26 -12.97
CA ALA A 129 -22.82 -11.20 -12.35
C ALA A 129 -21.64 -11.52 -13.31
N PRO A 130 -20.44 -11.81 -12.80
CA PRO A 130 -19.31 -12.24 -13.61
C PRO A 130 -19.67 -13.48 -14.44
N ASP A 131 -19.26 -13.50 -15.70
CA ASP A 131 -19.52 -14.66 -16.58
C ASP A 131 -18.60 -15.83 -16.16
N ASN A 132 -19.15 -17.03 -16.04
CA ASN A 132 -18.38 -18.23 -15.70
C ASN A 132 -17.79 -18.92 -16.95
N ASP A 133 -18.06 -18.43 -18.16
CA ASP A 133 -17.48 -18.93 -19.41
C ASP A 133 -16.24 -18.09 -19.77
N PRO A 134 -15.01 -18.63 -19.71
CA PRO A 134 -13.80 -17.89 -20.00
C PRO A 134 -13.78 -17.21 -21.38
N SER A 135 -14.56 -17.74 -22.34
CA SER A 135 -14.66 -17.14 -23.67
C SER A 135 -15.51 -15.86 -23.74
N ARG A 136 -16.20 -15.52 -22.64
CA ARG A 136 -17.07 -14.34 -22.52
C ARG A 136 -16.65 -13.40 -21.40
N MET A 137 -15.69 -13.81 -20.56
CA MET A 137 -15.07 -12.94 -19.55
C MET A 137 -14.37 -11.77 -20.23
N LEU A 138 -14.52 -10.59 -19.65
CA LEU A 138 -13.73 -9.41 -20.02
C LEU A 138 -12.38 -9.50 -19.31
N SER A 139 -11.28 -9.69 -20.04
CA SER A 139 -9.95 -9.68 -19.39
C SER A 139 -9.50 -8.27 -19.02
N GLU A 140 -10.08 -7.24 -19.67
CA GLU A 140 -9.76 -5.83 -19.48
C GLU A 140 -10.99 -4.93 -19.63
N PHE A 141 -10.98 -3.76 -18.98
CA PHE A 141 -12.09 -2.80 -19.00
C PHE A 141 -12.44 -2.32 -20.39
N TYR A 142 -11.44 -2.04 -21.26
CA TYR A 142 -11.70 -1.54 -22.61
C TYR A 142 -12.54 -2.50 -23.47
N GLN A 143 -12.44 -3.80 -23.24
CA GLN A 143 -13.19 -4.82 -23.99
C GLN A 143 -14.70 -4.68 -23.79
N GLY A 144 -15.12 -4.29 -22.60
CA GLY A 144 -16.53 -4.05 -22.33
C GLY A 144 -17.08 -2.81 -23.04
N TYR A 145 -16.25 -1.80 -23.28
CA TYR A 145 -16.63 -0.60 -24.03
C TYR A 145 -16.58 -0.79 -25.56
N GLU A 146 -16.08 -1.89 -26.09
CA GLU A 146 -16.13 -2.23 -27.52
C GLU A 146 -17.57 -2.24 -28.04
N ARG A 147 -18.52 -2.73 -27.22
CA ARG A 147 -19.94 -2.78 -27.59
C ARG A 147 -20.54 -1.39 -27.77
N THR A 148 -20.12 -0.41 -27.03
CA THR A 148 -20.58 0.99 -27.15
C THR A 148 -19.81 1.73 -28.24
N ARG A 149 -18.52 1.44 -28.40
CA ARG A 149 -17.66 2.03 -29.43
C ARG A 149 -18.11 1.71 -30.85
N TYR A 150 -18.51 0.45 -31.14
CA TYR A 150 -18.89 -0.03 -32.45
C TYR A 150 -20.41 -0.22 -32.64
N GLY A 151 -21.20 -0.06 -31.57
CA GLY A 151 -22.66 -0.18 -31.60
C GLY A 151 -23.40 1.14 -31.45
N ASP A 152 -24.71 1.04 -31.32
CA ASP A 152 -25.61 2.19 -31.15
C ASP A 152 -26.12 2.35 -29.70
N VAL A 153 -25.59 1.56 -28.75
CA VAL A 153 -25.91 1.68 -27.34
C VAL A 153 -25.02 2.75 -26.69
N PRO A 154 -25.61 3.69 -25.92
CA PRO A 154 -24.84 4.73 -25.24
C PRO A 154 -23.77 4.18 -24.30
N ALA A 155 -22.58 4.76 -24.29
CA ALA A 155 -21.57 4.48 -23.29
C ALA A 155 -21.94 5.17 -21.96
N PHE A 156 -21.73 4.46 -20.84
CA PHE A 156 -21.72 5.00 -19.48
C PHE A 156 -20.30 4.87 -18.95
N ILE A 157 -19.55 5.97 -18.90
CA ILE A 157 -18.18 5.98 -18.40
C ILE A 157 -18.24 5.94 -16.87
N THR A 158 -17.65 4.90 -16.27
CA THR A 158 -17.65 4.64 -14.83
C THR A 158 -16.41 5.21 -14.15
N THR A 159 -16.52 5.61 -12.90
CA THR A 159 -15.36 5.92 -12.03
C THR A 159 -14.43 4.71 -11.90
N ASP A 160 -14.97 3.49 -11.89
CA ASP A 160 -14.21 2.23 -11.88
C ASP A 160 -13.16 2.19 -13.00
N SER A 161 -13.57 2.42 -14.24
CA SER A 161 -12.68 2.37 -15.40
C SER A 161 -11.59 3.46 -15.36
N VAL A 162 -11.89 4.61 -14.76
CA VAL A 162 -10.96 5.74 -14.67
C VAL A 162 -9.91 5.52 -13.58
N PHE A 163 -10.31 5.00 -12.41
CA PHE A 163 -9.36 4.61 -11.36
C PHE A 163 -8.46 3.47 -11.82
N HIS A 164 -9.01 2.50 -12.55
CA HIS A 164 -8.22 1.42 -13.15
C HIS A 164 -7.12 1.96 -14.09
N VAL A 165 -7.39 2.97 -14.91
CA VAL A 165 -6.34 3.57 -15.77
C VAL A 165 -5.25 4.23 -14.92
N TYR A 166 -5.60 4.90 -13.81
CA TYR A 166 -4.58 5.45 -12.94
C TYR A 166 -3.70 4.35 -12.36
N HIS A 167 -4.29 3.22 -11.91
CA HIS A 167 -3.56 2.02 -11.53
C HIS A 167 -2.56 1.58 -12.62
N LEU A 168 -3.02 1.39 -13.88
CA LEU A 168 -2.16 0.96 -14.98
C LEU A 168 -0.94 1.89 -15.19
N VAL A 169 -1.16 3.21 -15.13
CA VAL A 169 -0.10 4.21 -15.31
C VAL A 169 0.86 4.24 -14.11
N PHE A 170 0.33 4.20 -12.91
CA PHE A 170 1.10 4.20 -11.66
C PHE A 170 2.03 2.99 -11.56
N ASP A 171 1.50 1.86 -11.85
CA ASP A 171 2.14 0.58 -11.95
C ASP A 171 3.30 0.57 -12.97
N LYS A 172 3.07 1.05 -14.18
CA LYS A 172 4.12 1.19 -15.21
C LYS A 172 5.29 2.06 -14.73
N ILE A 173 4.97 3.15 -14.06
CA ILE A 173 5.98 4.06 -13.51
C ILE A 173 6.89 3.32 -12.54
N LEU A 174 6.32 2.57 -11.62
CA LEU A 174 7.09 1.85 -10.60
C LEU A 174 8.07 0.87 -11.23
N ARG A 175 7.62 0.05 -12.16
CA ARG A 175 8.46 -0.94 -12.84
C ARG A 175 9.59 -0.38 -13.66
N ASP A 176 9.30 0.70 -14.37
CA ASP A 176 10.32 1.36 -15.17
C ASP A 176 11.40 1.94 -14.24
N LEU A 177 11.02 2.57 -13.12
CA LEU A 177 11.95 3.08 -12.12
C LEU A 177 12.79 1.95 -11.51
N GLU A 178 12.17 0.83 -11.17
CA GLU A 178 12.88 -0.32 -10.59
C GLU A 178 13.88 -0.93 -11.54
N ARG A 179 13.46 -1.24 -12.76
CA ARG A 179 14.33 -1.87 -13.77
C ARG A 179 15.46 -0.98 -14.22
N GLU A 180 15.14 0.27 -14.56
CA GLU A 180 16.07 1.17 -15.19
C GLU A 180 17.01 1.86 -14.17
N MET A 181 16.53 2.07 -12.94
CA MET A 181 17.25 2.87 -11.95
C MET A 181 17.53 2.13 -10.65
N PHE A 182 16.52 1.57 -9.96
CA PHE A 182 16.71 1.06 -8.60
C PHE A 182 17.54 -0.23 -8.57
N ILE A 183 17.30 -1.18 -9.46
CA ILE A 183 18.07 -2.43 -9.52
C ILE A 183 19.56 -2.18 -9.78
N PRO A 184 19.97 -1.39 -10.79
CA PRO A 184 21.39 -1.06 -10.97
C PRO A 184 22.02 -0.35 -9.77
N MET A 185 21.32 0.64 -9.18
CA MET A 185 21.80 1.35 -8.01
C MET A 185 21.93 0.46 -6.78
N LEU A 186 20.93 -0.43 -6.55
CA LEU A 186 20.93 -1.34 -5.42
C LEU A 186 22.05 -2.39 -5.52
N LYS A 187 22.35 -2.87 -6.73
CA LYS A 187 23.50 -3.76 -6.98
C LYS A 187 24.83 -3.06 -6.66
N GLU A 188 25.03 -1.84 -7.14
CA GLU A 188 26.25 -1.05 -6.86
C GLU A 188 26.38 -0.72 -5.36
N LEU A 189 25.29 -0.30 -4.72
CA LEU A 189 25.22 -0.05 -3.29
C LEU A 189 25.59 -1.31 -2.49
N THR A 190 24.96 -2.43 -2.81
CA THR A 190 25.17 -3.72 -2.10
C THR A 190 26.61 -4.19 -2.23
N SER A 191 27.19 -4.18 -3.44
CA SER A 191 28.61 -4.55 -3.64
C SER A 191 29.56 -3.65 -2.83
N SER A 192 29.28 -2.35 -2.80
CA SER A 192 30.08 -1.39 -2.02
C SER A 192 29.93 -1.61 -0.52
N MET A 193 28.73 -1.95 -0.04
CA MET A 193 28.51 -2.27 1.37
C MET A 193 29.12 -3.62 1.79
N ILE A 194 29.18 -4.62 0.91
CA ILE A 194 29.93 -5.88 1.15
C ILE A 194 31.42 -5.55 1.36
N ALA A 195 32.01 -4.74 0.49
CA ALA A 195 33.41 -4.34 0.58
C ALA A 195 33.70 -3.53 1.86
N ALA A 196 32.82 -2.60 2.22
CA ALA A 196 32.93 -1.80 3.45
C ALA A 196 32.78 -2.68 4.70
N ALA A 197 31.77 -3.57 4.76
CA ALA A 197 31.57 -4.48 5.88
C ALA A 197 32.73 -5.46 6.05
N LYS A 198 33.30 -5.94 4.94
CA LYS A 198 34.54 -6.75 4.97
C LYS A 198 35.70 -5.99 5.59
N THR A 199 35.89 -4.75 5.17
CA THR A 199 36.96 -3.88 5.72
C THR A 199 36.75 -3.63 7.23
N GLN A 200 35.52 -3.36 7.66
CA GLN A 200 35.20 -3.21 9.09
C GLN A 200 35.46 -4.50 9.87
N TYR A 201 35.04 -5.66 9.35
CA TYR A 201 35.31 -6.94 9.98
C TYR A 201 36.81 -7.18 10.16
N GLU A 202 37.61 -7.00 9.11
CA GLU A 202 39.08 -7.17 9.16
C GLU A 202 39.76 -6.25 10.18
N GLN A 203 39.24 -5.03 10.38
CA GLN A 203 39.75 -4.06 11.37
C GLN A 203 39.33 -4.40 12.81
N LEU A 204 38.21 -5.11 12.99
CA LEU A 204 37.61 -5.36 14.30
C LEU A 204 37.89 -6.78 14.83
N VAL A 205 38.62 -7.62 14.08
CA VAL A 205 39.06 -8.94 14.55
C VAL A 205 39.77 -8.83 15.90
N GLY A 206 39.37 -9.66 16.87
CA GLY A 206 39.90 -9.67 18.23
C GLY A 206 39.33 -8.59 19.16
N THR A 207 38.39 -7.80 18.72
CA THR A 207 37.65 -6.84 19.57
C THR A 207 36.24 -7.36 19.92
N SER A 208 35.53 -6.65 20.81
CA SER A 208 34.12 -6.96 21.14
C SER A 208 33.16 -6.75 19.95
N LEU A 209 33.61 -6.10 18.87
CA LEU A 209 32.83 -5.79 17.68
C LEU A 209 33.10 -6.77 16.52
N GLU A 210 33.89 -7.83 16.74
CA GLU A 210 34.19 -8.83 15.70
C GLU A 210 32.91 -9.53 15.23
N ASP A 211 32.09 -10.09 16.11
CA ASP A 211 30.83 -10.79 15.75
C ASP A 211 29.77 -9.82 15.16
N PRO A 212 29.52 -8.61 15.73
CA PRO A 212 28.72 -7.59 15.05
C PRO A 212 29.15 -7.29 13.60
N ALA A 213 30.44 -7.11 13.34
CA ALA A 213 30.95 -6.82 12.01
C ALA A 213 30.83 -8.03 11.06
N LEU A 214 31.09 -9.25 11.54
CA LEU A 214 30.92 -10.48 10.80
C LEU A 214 29.46 -10.67 10.33
N ARG A 215 28.50 -10.42 11.22
CA ARG A 215 27.07 -10.53 10.90
C ARG A 215 26.60 -9.44 9.92
N ASN A 216 27.20 -8.26 9.93
CA ASN A 216 26.94 -7.25 8.90
C ASN A 216 27.52 -7.66 7.55
N LEU A 217 28.70 -8.27 7.53
CA LEU A 217 29.26 -8.84 6.31
C LEU A 217 28.34 -9.95 5.75
N ALA A 218 27.81 -10.81 6.61
CA ALA A 218 26.84 -11.82 6.21
C ALA A 218 25.54 -11.18 5.69
N PHE A 219 25.00 -10.15 6.36
CA PHE A 219 23.77 -9.46 5.98
C PHE A 219 23.84 -8.88 4.55
N PHE A 220 24.91 -8.16 4.20
CA PHE A 220 25.09 -7.64 2.85
C PHE A 220 25.43 -8.73 1.84
N SER A 221 26.13 -9.80 2.24
CA SER A 221 26.41 -10.95 1.36
C SER A 221 25.16 -11.76 1.00
N VAL A 222 24.16 -11.84 1.90
CA VAL A 222 22.83 -12.39 1.57
C VAL A 222 22.17 -11.54 0.48
N ALA A 223 22.11 -10.23 0.66
CA ALA A 223 21.55 -9.34 -0.34
C ALA A 223 22.30 -9.42 -1.68
N GLY A 224 23.63 -9.46 -1.66
CA GLY A 224 24.45 -9.62 -2.86
C GLY A 224 24.16 -10.93 -3.60
N SER A 225 23.94 -12.01 -2.86
CA SER A 225 23.55 -13.31 -3.42
C SER A 225 22.14 -13.27 -4.04
N LEU A 226 21.18 -12.64 -3.36
CA LEU A 226 19.81 -12.45 -3.86
C LEU A 226 19.79 -11.58 -5.12
N LEU A 227 20.58 -10.51 -5.17
CA LEU A 227 20.70 -9.59 -6.32
C LEU A 227 21.62 -10.11 -7.43
N GLN A 228 22.31 -11.24 -7.20
CA GLN A 228 23.29 -11.80 -8.15
C GLN A 228 24.35 -10.74 -8.58
N THR A 229 24.92 -10.03 -7.59
CA THR A 229 25.92 -8.97 -7.86
C THR A 229 27.22 -9.55 -8.45
N GLY A 230 27.47 -10.84 -8.24
CA GLY A 230 28.72 -11.52 -8.64
C GLY A 230 29.84 -11.42 -7.61
N ASP A 231 29.63 -10.74 -6.49
CA ASP A 231 30.61 -10.67 -5.39
C ASP A 231 30.74 -12.04 -4.72
N PRO A 232 31.95 -12.53 -4.45
CA PRO A 232 32.14 -13.79 -3.75
C PRO A 232 31.74 -13.64 -2.28
N VAL A 233 30.99 -14.61 -1.75
CA VAL A 233 30.71 -14.67 -0.31
C VAL A 233 32.03 -14.92 0.45
N PRO A 234 32.42 -14.03 1.39
CA PRO A 234 33.62 -14.20 2.17
C PRO A 234 33.58 -15.46 3.04
N ASP A 235 34.69 -16.23 3.10
CA ASP A 235 34.76 -17.50 3.83
C ASP A 235 34.30 -17.39 5.29
N ALA A 236 34.64 -16.27 5.97
CA ALA A 236 34.23 -16.04 7.36
C ALA A 236 32.71 -15.93 7.56
N ALA A 237 31.98 -15.43 6.57
CA ALA A 237 30.52 -15.26 6.63
C ALA A 237 29.74 -16.41 5.98
N LYS A 238 30.41 -17.32 5.31
CA LYS A 238 29.80 -18.29 4.40
C LYS A 238 28.72 -19.17 5.05
N GLU A 239 28.99 -19.70 6.24
CA GLU A 239 28.06 -20.57 6.95
C GLU A 239 26.76 -19.83 7.31
N LEU A 240 26.86 -18.58 7.78
CA LEU A 240 25.71 -17.73 8.11
C LEU A 240 24.89 -17.40 6.85
N VAL A 241 25.56 -17.04 5.76
CA VAL A 241 24.93 -16.69 4.49
C VAL A 241 24.19 -17.87 3.88
N GLU A 242 24.82 -19.04 3.82
CA GLU A 242 24.22 -20.26 3.28
C GLU A 242 23.00 -20.70 4.11
N ALA A 243 23.07 -20.60 5.44
CA ALA A 243 21.97 -20.94 6.32
C ALA A 243 20.76 -20.00 6.16
N GLU A 244 20.99 -18.68 6.04
CA GLU A 244 19.93 -17.69 5.83
C GLU A 244 19.28 -17.83 4.45
N LEU A 245 20.10 -17.97 3.39
CA LEU A 245 19.61 -18.17 2.03
C LEU A 245 18.79 -19.46 1.87
N ALA A 246 19.12 -20.50 2.63
CA ALA A 246 18.34 -21.75 2.62
C ALA A 246 16.91 -21.53 3.15
N LEU A 247 16.72 -20.71 4.19
CA LEU A 247 15.39 -20.36 4.72
C LEU A 247 14.59 -19.48 3.75
N ILE A 248 15.24 -18.47 3.17
CA ILE A 248 14.62 -17.59 2.16
C ILE A 248 14.17 -18.41 0.94
N THR A 249 15.07 -19.26 0.40
CA THR A 249 14.79 -20.06 -0.81
C THR A 249 13.71 -21.11 -0.59
N ALA A 250 13.67 -21.67 0.63
CA ALA A 250 12.67 -22.68 0.98
C ALA A 250 11.31 -22.09 1.36
N ASN A 251 11.19 -20.77 1.45
CA ASN A 251 9.99 -20.08 1.97
C ASN A 251 9.51 -20.73 3.27
N SER A 252 10.42 -20.89 4.24
CA SER A 252 10.28 -21.82 5.38
C SER A 252 9.18 -21.43 6.38
N GLY A 253 8.43 -20.34 6.13
CA GLY A 253 7.50 -19.77 7.11
C GLY A 253 8.24 -19.13 8.28
N VAL A 254 7.68 -19.24 9.48
CA VAL A 254 8.21 -18.58 10.68
C VAL A 254 9.37 -19.39 11.27
N GLU A 255 10.58 -18.86 11.21
CA GLU A 255 11.81 -19.51 11.69
C GLU A 255 12.78 -18.51 12.35
N PHE A 256 13.80 -19.01 13.04
CA PHE A 256 14.83 -18.18 13.65
C PHE A 256 15.90 -17.78 12.62
N SER A 257 16.17 -16.48 12.47
CA SER A 257 17.22 -15.99 11.56
C SER A 257 18.61 -16.40 12.03
N PRO A 258 19.42 -17.12 11.24
CA PRO A 258 20.82 -17.43 11.58
C PRO A 258 21.70 -16.18 11.79
N ILE A 259 21.46 -15.10 11.02
CA ILE A 259 22.26 -13.87 11.08
C ILE A 259 21.89 -12.99 12.29
N PHE A 260 20.65 -13.03 12.74
CA PHE A 260 20.19 -12.23 13.88
C PHE A 260 20.20 -12.98 15.22
N ASN A 261 20.47 -14.28 15.21
CA ASN A 261 20.61 -15.08 16.44
C ASN A 261 22.04 -15.49 16.66
N TYR A 262 22.52 -15.40 17.90
CA TYR A 262 23.88 -15.71 18.29
C TYR A 262 23.95 -16.58 19.54
N GLU A 263 25.12 -17.17 19.80
CA GLU A 263 25.35 -18.00 20.98
C GLU A 263 25.30 -17.14 22.26
N GLY A 264 24.61 -17.62 23.27
CA GLY A 264 24.43 -16.91 24.54
C GLY A 264 23.32 -15.84 24.55
N GLN A 265 22.66 -15.57 23.40
CA GLN A 265 21.53 -14.64 23.35
C GLN A 265 20.36 -15.19 24.19
N PRO A 266 19.73 -14.37 25.06
CA PRO A 266 18.56 -14.77 25.84
C PRO A 266 17.40 -15.26 24.97
N ALA A 267 16.63 -16.23 25.45
CA ALA A 267 15.57 -16.86 24.66
C ALA A 267 14.46 -15.89 24.24
N ASP A 268 14.16 -14.90 25.08
CA ASP A 268 13.19 -13.83 24.82
C ASP A 268 13.71 -12.72 23.90
N MET A 269 15.02 -12.75 23.60
CA MET A 269 15.69 -11.85 22.65
C MET A 269 15.86 -12.45 21.26
N LYS A 270 15.52 -13.74 21.08
CA LYS A 270 15.67 -14.41 19.77
C LYS A 270 14.88 -13.70 18.68
N TYR A 271 15.52 -13.56 17.52
CA TYR A 271 14.92 -12.95 16.32
C TYR A 271 14.19 -14.01 15.50
N ILE A 272 12.92 -13.76 15.24
CA ILE A 272 12.06 -14.63 14.45
C ILE A 272 11.65 -13.86 13.19
N GLU A 273 11.77 -14.51 12.03
CA GLU A 273 11.35 -13.97 10.74
C GLU A 273 10.32 -14.88 10.07
N ASP A 274 9.39 -14.31 9.33
CA ASP A 274 8.45 -15.01 8.48
C ASP A 274 8.98 -15.07 7.03
N TYR A 275 9.64 -16.16 6.70
CA TYR A 275 10.24 -16.36 5.37
C TYR A 275 9.21 -16.61 4.26
N SER A 276 7.92 -16.78 4.57
CA SER A 276 6.85 -16.80 3.55
C SER A 276 6.67 -15.46 2.86
N GLN A 277 7.11 -14.37 3.50
CA GLN A 277 7.08 -13.02 2.94
C GLN A 277 8.02 -12.82 1.74
N TYR A 278 9.01 -13.70 1.55
CA TYR A 278 9.98 -13.63 0.46
C TYR A 278 9.49 -14.30 -0.84
N ILE A 279 8.26 -14.82 -0.86
CA ILE A 279 7.58 -15.32 -2.07
C ILE A 279 7.27 -14.11 -2.97
N PRO A 280 7.85 -14.01 -4.18
CA PRO A 280 7.50 -12.95 -5.12
C PRO A 280 6.04 -13.04 -5.53
N ARG A 281 5.36 -11.91 -5.58
CA ARG A 281 3.95 -11.77 -5.98
C ARG A 281 3.72 -10.41 -6.64
N GLY A 282 2.51 -10.16 -7.15
CA GLY A 282 2.29 -9.02 -8.02
C GLY A 282 3.24 -9.07 -9.23
N HIS A 283 3.65 -7.93 -9.74
CA HIS A 283 4.52 -7.87 -10.92
C HIS A 283 5.91 -8.48 -10.74
N TYR A 284 6.33 -8.71 -9.50
CA TYR A 284 7.66 -9.29 -9.28
C TYR A 284 7.76 -10.73 -9.80
N THR A 285 6.61 -11.34 -10.17
CA THR A 285 6.57 -12.66 -10.84
C THR A 285 6.86 -12.58 -12.34
N LEU A 286 6.89 -11.40 -12.93
CA LEU A 286 6.94 -11.20 -14.40
C LEU A 286 8.33 -11.37 -15.00
N SER A 287 9.40 -11.30 -14.21
CA SER A 287 10.76 -11.58 -14.67
C SER A 287 11.68 -12.01 -13.54
N PRO A 288 12.70 -12.85 -13.84
CA PRO A 288 13.71 -13.25 -12.85
C PRO A 288 14.45 -12.06 -12.21
N GLU A 289 14.57 -10.96 -12.91
CA GLU A 289 15.23 -9.75 -12.42
C GLU A 289 14.38 -9.04 -11.34
N LEU A 290 13.09 -8.96 -11.54
CA LEU A 290 12.15 -8.43 -10.56
C LEU A 290 12.01 -9.36 -9.35
N GLU A 291 12.01 -10.69 -9.53
CA GLU A 291 12.05 -11.63 -8.41
C GLU A 291 13.29 -11.45 -7.52
N MET A 292 14.47 -11.25 -8.14
CA MET A 292 15.70 -10.96 -7.39
C MET A 292 15.56 -9.68 -6.57
N TYR A 293 15.07 -8.61 -7.19
CA TYR A 293 14.87 -7.32 -6.56
C TYR A 293 13.89 -7.42 -5.39
N PHE A 294 12.75 -8.09 -5.59
CA PHE A 294 11.76 -8.33 -4.53
C PHE A 294 12.39 -8.98 -3.30
N ARG A 295 13.08 -10.12 -3.48
CA ARG A 295 13.69 -10.84 -2.35
C ARG A 295 14.74 -10.00 -1.62
N ALA A 296 15.54 -9.25 -2.37
CA ALA A 296 16.57 -8.38 -1.78
C ALA A 296 15.98 -7.19 -1.03
N MET A 297 14.94 -6.56 -1.59
CA MET A 297 14.26 -5.44 -0.93
C MET A 297 13.47 -5.91 0.29
N MET A 298 12.83 -7.10 0.23
CA MET A 298 12.23 -7.72 1.42
C MET A 298 13.28 -7.96 2.51
N TRP A 299 14.46 -8.47 2.15
CA TRP A 299 15.57 -8.63 3.11
C TRP A 299 15.98 -7.30 3.74
N TYR A 300 16.18 -6.26 2.96
CA TYR A 300 16.56 -4.95 3.45
C TYR A 300 15.46 -4.21 4.22
N GLY A 301 14.20 -4.45 3.88
CA GLY A 301 13.05 -3.75 4.45
C GLY A 301 12.51 -4.39 5.73
N ARG A 302 12.58 -5.72 5.84
CA ARG A 302 11.99 -6.44 6.97
C ARG A 302 12.91 -6.59 8.16
N MET A 303 14.23 -6.74 7.92
CA MET A 303 15.20 -7.01 8.99
C MET A 303 15.43 -5.78 9.87
N ASN A 304 14.99 -5.84 11.12
CA ASN A 304 15.04 -4.76 12.10
C ASN A 304 16.18 -4.98 13.12
N TYR A 305 17.04 -4.02 13.29
CA TYR A 305 18.09 -3.97 14.31
C TYR A 305 17.52 -3.31 15.55
N ARG A 306 17.02 -4.11 16.49
CA ARG A 306 16.20 -3.69 17.64
C ARG A 306 17.02 -2.95 18.70
N LEU A 307 16.49 -1.83 19.22
CA LEU A 307 17.15 -1.06 20.29
C LEU A 307 17.32 -1.84 21.60
N LYS A 308 16.54 -2.89 21.83
CA LYS A 308 16.66 -3.75 23.00
C LYS A 308 17.88 -4.67 22.97
N ASP A 309 18.47 -4.94 21.81
CA ASP A 309 19.65 -5.79 21.67
C ASP A 309 20.90 -4.96 21.34
N ARG A 310 21.85 -4.93 22.27
CA ARG A 310 23.08 -4.12 22.12
C ARG A 310 23.91 -4.51 20.89
N MET A 311 23.97 -5.79 20.57
CA MET A 311 24.71 -6.25 19.39
C MET A 311 24.03 -5.75 18.09
N GLU A 312 22.71 -5.78 18.05
CA GLU A 312 21.95 -5.25 16.90
C GLU A 312 22.18 -3.74 16.74
N VAL A 313 22.21 -2.97 17.83
CA VAL A 313 22.54 -1.54 17.81
C VAL A 313 23.98 -1.30 17.35
N GLN A 314 24.95 -2.07 17.81
CA GLN A 314 26.35 -1.99 17.34
C GLN A 314 26.45 -2.28 15.84
N ARG A 315 25.72 -3.27 15.35
CA ARG A 315 25.60 -3.61 13.93
C ARG A 315 25.04 -2.42 13.14
N ALA A 316 23.94 -1.82 13.58
CA ALA A 316 23.31 -0.67 12.94
C ALA A 316 24.23 0.56 12.90
N LEU A 317 24.99 0.83 13.97
CA LEU A 317 25.99 1.89 14.01
C LEU A 317 27.13 1.66 12.99
N LEU A 318 27.64 0.43 12.87
CA LEU A 318 28.62 0.06 11.85
C LEU A 318 28.09 0.25 10.44
N ILE A 319 26.83 -0.18 10.18
CA ILE A 319 26.14 0.03 8.88
C ILE A 319 26.01 1.51 8.58
N THR A 320 25.51 2.30 9.55
CA THR A 320 25.31 3.75 9.38
C THR A 320 26.62 4.45 9.04
N LYS A 321 27.71 4.11 9.74
CA LYS A 321 29.03 4.67 9.44
C LYS A 321 29.54 4.26 8.06
N ALA A 322 29.42 2.98 7.71
CA ALA A 322 29.82 2.49 6.39
C ALA A 322 29.05 3.21 5.26
N LEU A 323 27.73 3.33 5.41
CA LEU A 323 26.89 3.99 4.40
C LEU A 323 27.20 5.47 4.22
N ARG A 324 27.57 6.18 5.31
CA ARG A 324 27.89 7.62 5.28
C ARG A 324 29.29 7.92 4.75
N GLU A 325 30.24 7.00 4.86
CA GLU A 325 31.66 7.27 4.58
C GLU A 325 32.20 6.56 3.34
N THR A 326 31.49 5.56 2.82
CA THR A 326 31.97 4.78 1.68
C THR A 326 31.68 5.50 0.36
N THR A 327 32.65 5.41 -0.55
CA THR A 327 32.50 5.82 -1.95
C THR A 327 32.58 4.59 -2.84
N THR A 328 31.68 4.48 -3.81
CA THR A 328 31.63 3.36 -4.74
C THR A 328 32.78 3.40 -5.75
N PRO A 329 33.06 2.31 -6.47
CA PRO A 329 34.05 2.32 -7.55
C PRO A 329 33.75 3.32 -8.68
N SER A 330 32.47 3.65 -8.89
CA SER A 330 32.06 4.69 -9.86
C SER A 330 32.25 6.13 -9.36
N GLY A 331 32.62 6.31 -8.08
CA GLY A 331 32.84 7.61 -7.44
C GLY A 331 31.61 8.23 -6.76
N ASN A 332 30.48 7.50 -6.70
CA ASN A 332 29.28 7.94 -6.00
C ASN A 332 29.40 7.70 -4.48
N SER A 333 28.78 8.54 -3.65
CA SER A 333 28.58 8.23 -2.24
C SER A 333 27.54 7.10 -2.08
N THR A 334 27.83 6.10 -1.24
CA THR A 334 26.88 5.04 -0.91
C THR A 334 25.59 5.61 -0.27
N LEU A 335 25.71 6.65 0.56
CA LEU A 335 24.55 7.34 1.14
C LEU A 335 23.69 7.99 0.03
N MET A 336 24.32 8.61 -0.97
CA MET A 336 23.59 9.21 -2.09
C MET A 336 22.88 8.14 -2.94
N LEU A 337 23.50 6.97 -3.20
CA LEU A 337 22.82 5.86 -3.88
C LEU A 337 21.64 5.34 -3.07
N TRP A 338 21.80 5.21 -1.76
CA TRP A 338 20.70 4.83 -0.86
C TRP A 338 19.55 5.85 -0.92
N GLN A 339 19.85 7.15 -0.87
CA GLN A 339 18.85 8.23 -0.97
C GLN A 339 18.14 8.21 -2.32
N ASN A 340 18.85 7.99 -3.42
CA ASN A 340 18.28 7.93 -4.77
C ASN A 340 17.30 6.75 -4.97
N ILE A 341 17.31 5.76 -4.09
CA ILE A 341 16.30 4.68 -4.04
C ILE A 341 15.23 5.05 -3.01
N TYR A 342 15.62 5.52 -1.82
CA TYR A 342 14.72 5.74 -0.70
C TYR A 342 13.79 6.94 -0.91
N ASP A 343 14.30 8.10 -1.36
CA ASP A 343 13.50 9.34 -1.47
C ASP A 343 12.38 9.25 -2.53
N PRO A 344 12.60 8.67 -3.74
CA PRO A 344 11.49 8.43 -4.66
C PRO A 344 10.39 7.54 -4.07
N THR A 345 10.77 6.51 -3.33
CA THR A 345 9.79 5.60 -2.72
C THR A 345 9.05 6.25 -1.52
N VAL A 346 9.64 7.26 -0.87
CA VAL A 346 8.92 8.11 0.11
C VAL A 346 7.86 8.97 -0.59
N PHE A 347 8.18 9.54 -1.75
CA PHE A 347 7.21 10.30 -2.54
C PHE A 347 6.06 9.41 -3.05
N ILE A 348 6.35 8.17 -3.42
CA ILE A 348 5.36 7.25 -3.99
C ILE A 348 4.48 6.63 -2.91
N VAL A 349 5.05 6.06 -1.85
CA VAL A 349 4.32 5.28 -0.83
C VAL A 349 4.30 5.95 0.54
N GLY A 350 5.39 6.59 0.93
CA GLY A 350 5.53 7.23 2.22
C GLY A 350 6.83 6.91 2.95
N LYS A 351 7.03 7.55 4.10
CA LYS A 351 8.19 7.34 4.97
C LYS A 351 8.01 6.05 5.80
N ALA A 352 9.12 5.37 6.09
CA ALA A 352 9.12 4.34 7.14
C ALA A 352 8.91 4.99 8.51
N ASP A 353 8.20 4.32 9.40
CA ASP A 353 8.06 4.70 10.81
C ASP A 353 9.11 4.05 11.72
N ASP A 354 10.00 3.25 11.15
CA ASP A 354 11.22 2.75 11.80
C ASP A 354 12.35 3.80 11.80
N LEU A 355 13.32 3.65 12.69
CA LEU A 355 14.54 4.46 12.67
C LEU A 355 15.42 4.07 11.47
N GLY A 356 16.00 5.05 10.82
CA GLY A 356 16.85 4.86 9.66
C GLY A 356 18.26 5.41 9.85
N VAL A 357 19.01 5.47 8.73
CA VAL A 357 20.39 5.97 8.70
C VAL A 357 20.50 7.42 9.16
N HIS A 358 19.46 8.23 8.96
CA HIS A 358 19.48 9.65 9.34
C HIS A 358 19.38 9.81 10.86
N GLU A 359 18.41 9.17 11.49
CA GLU A 359 18.21 9.20 12.95
C GLU A 359 19.45 8.61 13.67
N PHE A 360 19.91 7.43 13.22
CA PHE A 360 21.09 6.80 13.78
C PHE A 360 22.35 7.65 13.58
N GLY A 361 22.49 8.30 12.41
CA GLY A 361 23.62 9.20 12.11
C GLY A 361 23.68 10.40 13.05
N ILE A 362 22.54 11.07 13.26
CA ILE A 362 22.46 12.26 14.14
C ILE A 362 22.80 11.88 15.59
N ILE A 363 22.18 10.80 16.10
CA ILE A 363 22.43 10.34 17.47
C ILE A 363 23.89 9.87 17.60
N SER A 364 24.43 9.18 16.59
CA SER A 364 25.83 8.75 16.58
C SER A 364 26.80 9.94 16.64
N ASP A 365 26.57 10.98 15.83
CA ASP A 365 27.39 12.18 15.84
C ASP A 365 27.37 12.91 17.19
N ALA A 366 26.19 12.94 17.84
CA ALA A 366 26.01 13.58 19.14
C ALA A 366 26.69 12.79 20.28
N VAL A 367 26.61 11.46 20.26
CA VAL A 367 27.13 10.59 21.33
C VAL A 367 28.60 10.24 21.12
N PHE A 368 28.97 9.82 19.91
CA PHE A 368 30.32 9.31 19.61
C PHE A 368 31.23 10.35 18.93
N GLY A 369 30.66 11.46 18.46
CA GLY A 369 31.34 12.48 17.67
C GLY A 369 31.21 12.24 16.16
N ALA A 370 31.42 13.26 15.35
CA ALA A 370 31.12 13.28 13.91
C ALA A 370 31.90 12.24 13.04
N ASN A 371 33.02 11.71 13.51
CA ASN A 371 33.76 10.64 12.82
C ASN A 371 34.45 9.73 13.85
N PRO A 372 33.70 8.88 14.60
CA PRO A 372 34.27 8.05 15.63
C PRO A 372 35.11 6.92 15.03
N ASP A 373 36.18 6.53 15.76
CA ASP A 373 36.85 5.26 15.49
C ASP A 373 35.85 4.10 15.69
N LEU A 374 35.92 3.05 14.87
CA LEU A 374 35.00 1.90 14.90
C LEU A 374 34.93 1.27 16.29
N THR A 375 36.06 1.18 17.01
CA THR A 375 36.14 0.57 18.33
C THR A 375 35.34 1.31 19.41
N ARG A 376 35.01 2.59 19.20
CA ARG A 376 34.16 3.36 20.12
C ARG A 376 32.73 2.86 20.21
N PHE A 377 32.22 2.19 19.16
CA PHE A 377 30.91 1.55 19.22
C PHE A 377 30.84 0.35 20.16
N GLY A 378 32.01 -0.09 20.69
CA GLY A 378 32.11 -1.06 21.77
C GLY A 378 32.14 -0.46 23.18
N ASP A 379 32.09 0.87 23.33
CA ASP A 379 32.05 1.55 24.63
C ASP A 379 30.63 1.40 25.24
N GLU A 380 30.54 0.65 26.32
CA GLU A 380 29.27 0.30 26.98
C GLU A 380 28.50 1.53 27.52
N ALA A 381 29.18 2.55 28.00
CA ALA A 381 28.55 3.74 28.56
C ALA A 381 27.96 4.60 27.41
N MET A 382 28.74 4.84 26.36
CA MET A 382 28.30 5.57 25.17
C MET A 382 27.17 4.84 24.43
N LEU A 383 27.27 3.51 24.34
CA LEU A 383 26.21 2.69 23.72
C LEU A 383 24.89 2.78 24.52
N THR A 384 24.99 2.81 25.86
CA THR A 384 23.81 3.02 26.72
C THR A 384 23.19 4.39 26.45
N THR A 385 23.98 5.46 26.44
CA THR A 385 23.50 6.81 26.11
C THR A 385 22.84 6.86 24.72
N PHE A 386 23.44 6.20 23.71
CA PHE A 386 22.87 6.11 22.38
C PHE A 386 21.49 5.45 22.39
N ILE A 387 21.36 4.29 23.04
CA ILE A 387 20.08 3.53 23.11
C ILE A 387 19.01 4.36 23.84
N GLU A 388 19.35 4.97 24.98
CA GLU A 388 18.42 5.79 25.75
C GLU A 388 17.97 7.03 24.97
N THR A 389 18.87 7.66 24.20
CA THR A 389 18.53 8.77 23.31
C THR A 389 17.64 8.31 22.16
N ALA A 390 17.96 7.20 21.49
CA ALA A 390 17.16 6.66 20.40
C ALA A 390 15.74 6.26 20.86
N ARG A 391 15.58 5.78 22.07
CA ARG A 391 14.29 5.43 22.68
C ARG A 391 13.37 6.64 22.95
N GLN A 392 13.88 7.88 22.89
CA GLN A 392 13.05 9.09 22.96
C GLN A 392 12.28 9.35 21.64
N LEU A 393 12.70 8.75 20.54
CA LEU A 393 11.98 8.83 19.27
C LEU A 393 10.75 7.92 19.29
N PRO A 394 9.69 8.25 18.55
CA PRO A 394 8.48 7.42 18.51
C PRO A 394 8.78 5.99 18.02
N PRO A 395 8.18 4.96 18.62
CA PRO A 395 8.26 3.61 18.10
C PRO A 395 7.38 3.45 16.83
N PRO A 396 7.61 2.41 16.00
CA PRO A 396 6.76 2.11 14.87
C PRO A 396 5.30 1.89 15.27
N GLN A 397 4.38 2.49 14.53
CA GLN A 397 2.95 2.38 14.77
C GLN A 397 2.39 1.09 14.15
N VAL A 398 2.92 0.69 12.99
CA VAL A 398 2.58 -0.57 12.31
C VAL A 398 3.54 -1.67 12.74
N ASN A 399 2.99 -2.84 13.09
CA ASN A 399 3.79 -4.00 13.48
C ASN A 399 4.04 -4.93 12.29
N SER A 400 5.27 -4.97 11.80
CA SER A 400 5.72 -5.88 10.75
C SER A 400 6.64 -7.00 11.25
N MET A 401 6.68 -7.24 12.56
CA MET A 401 7.55 -8.24 13.19
C MET A 401 6.76 -9.22 14.06
N TRP A 402 7.36 -10.37 14.34
CA TRP A 402 6.82 -11.30 15.34
C TRP A 402 7.01 -10.77 16.74
N VAL A 403 5.91 -10.57 17.49
CA VAL A 403 5.90 -10.10 18.88
C VAL A 403 5.08 -11.07 19.73
N TRP A 404 5.72 -11.66 20.75
CA TRP A 404 5.01 -12.54 21.67
C TRP A 404 4.02 -11.77 22.53
N ILE A 405 2.91 -12.41 22.88
CA ILE A 405 1.81 -11.82 23.66
C ILE A 405 2.24 -11.19 25.01
N TRP A 406 3.32 -11.68 25.61
CA TRP A 406 3.86 -11.16 26.88
C TRP A 406 4.92 -10.07 26.70
N GLN A 407 5.30 -9.74 25.49
CA GLN A 407 6.28 -8.70 25.20
C GLN A 407 5.59 -7.34 24.99
N ASP A 408 6.27 -6.28 25.41
CA ASP A 408 5.90 -4.92 25.01
C ASP A 408 6.18 -4.73 23.52
N LYS A 409 5.18 -4.26 22.76
CA LYS A 409 5.29 -4.10 21.32
C LYS A 409 6.36 -3.07 20.96
N ALA A 410 6.33 -1.90 21.62
CA ALA A 410 7.27 -0.81 21.33
C ALA A 410 8.71 -1.21 21.61
N ASP A 411 8.97 -1.89 22.75
CA ASP A 411 10.30 -2.38 23.09
C ASP A 411 10.86 -3.40 22.10
N VAL A 412 9.98 -4.23 21.48
CA VAL A 412 10.41 -5.25 20.50
C VAL A 412 10.61 -4.66 19.11
N THR A 413 9.76 -3.72 18.69
CA THR A 413 9.73 -3.24 17.31
C THR A 413 10.58 -2.01 17.05
N GLN A 414 10.87 -1.20 18.09
CA GLN A 414 11.69 -0.01 17.92
C GLN A 414 13.14 -0.38 17.57
N GLY A 415 13.62 0.04 16.41
CA GLY A 415 14.94 -0.29 15.91
C GLY A 415 15.25 0.36 14.58
N PHE A 416 16.44 0.05 14.08
CA PHE A 416 16.93 0.53 12.79
C PHE A 416 16.58 -0.47 11.66
N ARG A 417 16.17 0.05 10.50
CA ARG A 417 16.07 -0.72 9.25
C ARG A 417 16.86 -0.06 8.14
N PHE A 418 17.52 -0.89 7.32
CA PHE A 418 18.36 -0.39 6.23
C PHE A 418 17.52 0.26 5.12
N MET A 419 16.44 -0.38 4.69
CA MET A 419 15.42 0.13 3.76
C MET A 419 14.03 -0.14 4.35
N GLY A 420 13.66 0.52 5.47
CA GLY A 420 12.46 0.24 6.24
C GLY A 420 11.18 0.22 5.41
N GLN A 421 10.27 -0.70 5.74
CA GLN A 421 8.94 -0.76 5.14
C GLN A 421 8.15 0.52 5.43
N ARG A 422 7.24 0.89 4.52
CA ARG A 422 6.56 2.18 4.56
C ARG A 422 5.35 2.14 5.49
N PHE A 423 5.13 3.24 6.20
CA PHE A 423 3.91 3.46 6.96
C PHE A 423 2.77 3.84 6.02
N THR A 424 1.64 3.12 6.10
CA THR A 424 0.41 3.44 5.38
C THR A 424 -0.77 3.50 6.34
N LEU A 425 -1.77 4.35 6.02
CA LEU A 425 -2.91 4.60 6.91
C LEU A 425 -3.79 3.36 7.12
N ASP A 426 -4.02 2.60 6.07
CA ASP A 426 -4.79 1.35 6.13
C ASP A 426 -4.14 0.32 7.04
N GLN A 427 -2.82 0.13 6.96
CA GLN A 427 -2.09 -0.78 7.85
C GLN A 427 -2.14 -0.31 9.32
N TYR A 428 -2.11 1.01 9.54
CA TYR A 428 -2.32 1.57 10.87
C TYR A 428 -3.73 1.26 11.39
N VAL A 429 -4.77 1.53 10.60
CA VAL A 429 -6.17 1.23 10.96
C VAL A 429 -6.33 -0.24 11.30
N PHE A 430 -5.86 -1.15 10.45
CA PHE A 430 -5.92 -2.59 10.70
C PHE A 430 -5.22 -2.99 12.00
N GLY A 431 -4.04 -2.45 12.27
CA GLY A 431 -3.34 -2.69 13.52
C GLY A 431 -4.09 -2.21 14.77
N GLN A 432 -4.98 -1.19 14.64
CA GLN A 432 -5.80 -0.70 15.76
C GLN A 432 -7.02 -1.57 16.02
N VAL A 433 -7.60 -2.20 15.00
CA VAL A 433 -8.83 -3.01 15.11
C VAL A 433 -8.57 -4.52 15.20
N MET A 434 -7.31 -4.92 15.31
CA MET A 434 -6.89 -6.31 15.51
C MET A 434 -6.45 -6.58 16.96
N TRP A 435 -6.14 -7.84 17.24
CA TRP A 435 -5.50 -8.25 18.49
C TRP A 435 -4.12 -7.57 18.62
N ARG A 436 -3.80 -6.89 19.69
CA ARG A 436 -4.24 -6.90 21.11
C ARG A 436 -5.28 -5.84 21.47
N ASN A 437 -5.68 -4.99 20.55
CA ASN A 437 -6.63 -3.90 20.84
C ASN A 437 -8.08 -4.42 20.86
N VAL A 438 -8.40 -5.38 19.99
CA VAL A 438 -9.73 -5.95 19.78
C VAL A 438 -9.71 -7.45 19.94
N GLY A 439 -10.75 -7.99 20.60
CA GLY A 439 -10.86 -9.39 20.93
C GLY A 439 -10.34 -9.72 22.35
N SER A 440 -10.17 -10.98 22.67
CA SER A 440 -9.68 -11.51 23.94
C SER A 440 -8.61 -12.58 23.71
N MET A 441 -7.93 -13.02 24.78
CA MET A 441 -6.97 -14.14 24.67
C MET A 441 -7.59 -15.46 24.18
N THR A 442 -8.89 -15.64 24.36
CA THR A 442 -9.62 -16.84 23.92
C THR A 442 -10.34 -16.66 22.58
N GLU A 443 -10.57 -15.41 22.20
CA GLU A 443 -11.25 -15.01 20.97
C GLU A 443 -10.56 -13.76 20.39
N PRO A 444 -9.32 -13.89 19.90
CA PRO A 444 -8.60 -12.75 19.30
C PRO A 444 -9.20 -12.41 17.94
N ARG A 445 -9.31 -11.12 17.64
CA ARG A 445 -9.55 -10.68 16.25
C ARG A 445 -8.20 -10.62 15.54
N ASP A 446 -7.76 -11.72 14.97
CA ASP A 446 -6.41 -11.88 14.40
C ASP A 446 -6.28 -11.41 12.94
N LEU A 447 -7.40 -11.16 12.25
CA LEU A 447 -7.45 -10.53 10.93
C LEU A 447 -8.47 -9.38 10.92
N PRO A 448 -8.22 -8.29 10.18
CA PRO A 448 -9.19 -7.24 9.92
C PRO A 448 -10.13 -7.65 8.78
N LYS A 449 -11.03 -6.73 8.40
CA LYS A 449 -11.78 -6.71 7.14
C LYS A 449 -11.36 -5.48 6.34
N ALA A 450 -11.37 -5.53 5.01
CA ALA A 450 -11.10 -4.35 4.20
C ALA A 450 -12.07 -3.20 4.52
N LEU A 451 -13.32 -3.51 4.82
CA LEU A 451 -14.34 -2.55 5.26
C LEU A 451 -13.94 -1.76 6.51
N ASP A 452 -13.08 -2.29 7.40
CA ASP A 452 -12.60 -1.55 8.59
C ASP A 452 -11.92 -0.24 8.19
N PHE A 453 -11.16 -0.25 7.09
CA PHE A 453 -10.46 0.94 6.62
C PHE A 453 -11.42 2.02 6.11
N PHE A 454 -12.49 1.63 5.42
CA PHE A 454 -13.52 2.56 4.94
C PHE A 454 -14.42 3.06 6.06
N ALA A 455 -14.77 2.20 7.03
CA ALA A 455 -15.47 2.61 8.25
C ALA A 455 -14.66 3.64 9.05
N ALA A 456 -13.36 3.44 9.19
CA ALA A 456 -12.46 4.40 9.86
C ALA A 456 -12.38 5.77 9.14
N GLN A 457 -12.65 5.82 7.84
CA GLN A 457 -12.78 7.07 7.08
C GLN A 457 -14.18 7.71 7.18
N GLY A 458 -15.10 7.16 7.98
CA GLY A 458 -16.43 7.70 8.24
C GLY A 458 -17.53 7.12 7.35
N SER A 459 -17.30 6.04 6.61
CA SER A 459 -18.36 5.34 5.88
C SER A 459 -19.31 4.63 6.84
N GLU A 460 -20.49 5.20 7.07
CA GLU A 460 -21.54 4.57 7.88
C GLU A 460 -22.00 3.23 7.25
N LEU A 461 -22.02 3.13 5.92
CA LEU A 461 -22.37 1.90 5.23
C LEU A 461 -21.37 0.78 5.53
N ALA A 462 -20.07 1.05 5.44
CA ALA A 462 -19.04 0.06 5.77
C ALA A 462 -19.15 -0.40 7.23
N LEU A 463 -19.37 0.52 8.17
CA LEU A 463 -19.56 0.19 9.59
C LEU A 463 -20.81 -0.68 9.81
N ASN A 464 -21.93 -0.36 9.15
CA ASN A 464 -23.15 -1.14 9.26
C ASN A 464 -22.96 -2.56 8.71
N LEU A 465 -22.27 -2.71 7.58
CA LEU A 465 -21.95 -4.03 7.01
C LEU A 465 -21.07 -4.87 7.96
N LEU A 466 -20.07 -4.26 8.60
CA LEU A 466 -19.24 -4.92 9.61
C LEU A 466 -20.06 -5.39 10.82
N HIS A 467 -21.05 -4.60 11.26
CA HIS A 467 -21.96 -4.99 12.31
C HIS A 467 -22.92 -6.13 11.87
N GLU A 468 -23.41 -6.11 10.63
CA GLU A 468 -24.19 -7.21 10.03
C GLU A 468 -23.38 -8.50 9.94
N MET A 469 -22.08 -8.44 9.67
CA MET A 469 -21.15 -9.57 9.69
C MET A 469 -20.81 -10.04 11.10
N GLY A 470 -21.15 -9.28 12.14
CA GLY A 470 -20.93 -9.61 13.54
C GLY A 470 -19.53 -9.24 14.08
N GLU A 471 -18.78 -8.39 13.38
CA GLU A 471 -17.45 -7.95 13.81
C GLU A 471 -17.49 -7.20 15.15
N ASN A 472 -18.59 -6.50 15.45
CA ASN A 472 -18.84 -5.83 16.73
C ASN A 472 -19.06 -6.82 17.92
N ASN A 473 -19.15 -8.12 17.71
CA ASN A 473 -19.14 -9.11 18.80
C ASN A 473 -17.74 -9.29 19.41
N HIS A 474 -16.67 -8.89 18.72
CA HIS A 474 -15.34 -8.90 19.29
C HIS A 474 -15.22 -7.84 20.39
N LEU A 475 -14.66 -8.26 21.53
CA LEU A 475 -14.46 -7.38 22.68
C LEU A 475 -13.70 -6.10 22.26
N ASN A 476 -14.24 -4.95 22.64
CA ASN A 476 -13.65 -3.62 22.42
C ASN A 476 -13.64 -3.13 20.94
N TYR A 477 -14.31 -3.81 20.01
CA TYR A 477 -14.32 -3.43 18.59
C TYR A 477 -14.84 -2.01 18.37
N ASP A 478 -16.09 -1.73 18.81
CA ASP A 478 -16.70 -0.41 18.58
C ASP A 478 -15.89 0.73 19.21
N THR A 479 -15.35 0.50 20.43
CA THR A 479 -14.52 1.50 21.11
C THR A 479 -13.24 1.82 20.32
N GLN A 480 -12.61 0.82 19.71
CA GLN A 480 -11.40 1.02 18.92
C GLN A 480 -11.73 1.61 17.55
N MET A 481 -12.83 1.22 16.92
CA MET A 481 -13.30 1.81 15.67
C MET A 481 -13.64 3.29 15.85
N ASP A 482 -14.39 3.65 16.91
CA ASP A 482 -14.69 5.05 17.25
C ASP A 482 -13.41 5.88 17.45
N LYS A 483 -12.41 5.32 18.16
CA LYS A 483 -11.13 5.98 18.37
C LYS A 483 -10.43 6.26 17.04
N VAL A 484 -10.29 5.24 16.20
CA VAL A 484 -9.56 5.36 14.92
C VAL A 484 -10.29 6.30 13.95
N THR A 485 -11.64 6.24 13.89
CA THR A 485 -12.46 7.16 13.10
C THR A 485 -12.24 8.62 13.54
N GLN A 486 -12.18 8.88 14.86
CA GLN A 486 -11.87 10.21 15.36
C GLN A 486 -10.46 10.66 15.00
N GLU A 487 -9.46 9.78 15.09
CA GLU A 487 -8.08 10.08 14.67
C GLU A 487 -8.00 10.41 13.18
N VAL A 488 -8.62 9.60 12.31
CA VAL A 488 -8.66 9.84 10.86
C VAL A 488 -9.41 11.13 10.52
N ALA A 489 -10.50 11.46 11.22
CA ALA A 489 -11.26 12.70 11.02
C ALA A 489 -10.46 13.97 11.37
N THR A 490 -9.37 13.88 12.13
CA THR A 490 -8.48 15.02 12.43
C THR A 490 -7.42 15.27 11.36
N LEU A 491 -7.29 14.40 10.37
CA LEU A 491 -6.29 14.55 9.31
C LEU A 491 -6.65 15.71 8.40
N GLU A 492 -5.69 16.62 8.23
CA GLU A 492 -5.82 17.79 7.36
C GLU A 492 -5.44 17.46 5.91
N LEU A 493 -5.75 18.34 4.97
CA LEU A 493 -5.44 18.13 3.54
C LEU A 493 -3.97 17.79 3.30
N ASP A 494 -3.05 18.48 3.97
CA ASP A 494 -1.61 18.23 3.82
C ASP A 494 -1.21 16.81 4.25
N SER A 495 -1.92 16.21 5.20
CA SER A 495 -1.73 14.81 5.59
C SER A 495 -2.23 13.86 4.49
N TRP A 496 -3.41 14.11 3.94
CA TRP A 496 -3.99 13.32 2.87
C TRP A 496 -3.23 13.39 1.55
N THR A 497 -2.49 14.49 1.32
CA THR A 497 -1.78 14.74 0.06
C THR A 497 -0.27 14.73 0.20
N GLN A 498 0.26 14.08 1.24
CA GLN A 498 1.68 14.05 1.55
C GLN A 498 2.53 13.21 0.58
N ASN A 499 1.95 12.26 -0.12
CA ASN A 499 2.57 11.41 -1.14
C ASN A 499 1.49 10.79 -2.05
N LEU A 500 1.88 10.03 -3.07
CA LEU A 500 0.94 9.49 -4.06
C LEU A 500 -0.01 8.45 -3.45
N TYR A 501 0.46 7.57 -2.57
CA TYR A 501 -0.37 6.58 -1.88
C TYR A 501 -1.54 7.24 -1.11
N TRP A 502 -1.22 8.19 -0.25
CA TRP A 502 -2.21 8.90 0.55
C TRP A 502 -3.15 9.76 -0.32
N SER A 503 -2.62 10.38 -1.39
CA SER A 503 -3.43 11.14 -2.34
C SER A 503 -4.40 10.26 -3.13
N TRP A 504 -4.06 9.00 -3.40
CA TRP A 504 -4.98 8.04 -4.01
C TRP A 504 -6.12 7.69 -3.03
N LEU A 505 -5.81 7.38 -1.78
CA LEU A 505 -6.83 7.19 -0.74
C LEU A 505 -7.76 8.39 -0.61
N TYR A 506 -7.22 9.61 -0.69
CA TYR A 506 -7.99 10.86 -0.69
C TYR A 506 -8.88 10.99 -1.92
N ALA A 507 -8.43 10.57 -3.09
CA ALA A 507 -9.22 10.59 -4.32
C ALA A 507 -10.39 9.58 -4.31
N LEU A 508 -10.30 8.51 -3.52
CA LEU A 508 -11.38 7.53 -3.35
C LEU A 508 -12.52 8.03 -2.45
N GLN A 509 -12.29 8.96 -1.52
CA GLN A 509 -13.31 9.39 -0.56
C GLN A 509 -14.62 9.85 -1.22
N PRO A 510 -14.63 10.72 -2.26
CA PRO A 510 -15.86 11.13 -2.90
C PRO A 510 -16.59 9.98 -3.62
N VAL A 511 -15.95 8.86 -3.87
CA VAL A 511 -16.60 7.68 -4.47
C VAL A 511 -17.58 7.08 -3.47
N PHE A 512 -17.15 6.75 -2.25
CA PHE A 512 -18.00 6.10 -1.24
C PHE A 512 -18.76 7.04 -0.29
N GLU A 513 -18.61 8.36 -0.47
CA GLU A 513 -19.44 9.35 0.24
C GLU A 513 -20.91 9.28 -0.21
N PRO A 514 -21.89 9.38 0.71
CA PRO A 514 -23.31 9.35 0.35
C PRO A 514 -23.71 10.42 -0.66
N LYS A 515 -24.49 10.05 -1.68
CA LYS A 515 -24.96 10.96 -2.72
C LYS A 515 -26.35 11.53 -2.34
N GLY A 516 -26.42 12.86 -2.22
CA GLY A 516 -27.66 13.58 -1.91
C GLY A 516 -28.41 14.07 -3.15
N GLU A 517 -29.37 14.99 -2.94
CA GLU A 517 -30.26 15.55 -3.99
C GLU A 517 -29.55 16.22 -5.17
N ALA A 518 -28.27 16.54 -5.04
CA ALA A 518 -27.45 17.08 -6.11
C ALA A 518 -27.16 16.04 -7.22
N PHE A 519 -27.33 14.77 -6.95
CA PHE A 519 -27.02 13.66 -7.85
C PHE A 519 -28.27 13.03 -8.47
N PRO A 520 -28.14 12.31 -9.60
CA PRO A 520 -29.26 11.58 -10.22
C PRO A 520 -29.90 10.56 -9.26
N ALA A 521 -31.18 10.24 -9.47
CA ALA A 521 -31.96 9.41 -8.57
C ALA A 521 -31.34 7.99 -8.33
N PHE A 522 -30.71 7.39 -9.37
CA PHE A 522 -30.07 6.09 -9.21
C PHE A 522 -28.88 6.13 -8.25
N MET A 523 -28.14 7.25 -8.18
CA MET A 523 -27.01 7.41 -7.26
C MET A 523 -27.44 7.65 -5.80
N GLN A 524 -28.70 8.02 -5.56
CA GLN A 524 -29.23 8.25 -4.21
C GLN A 524 -29.74 6.95 -3.53
N THR A 525 -29.59 5.79 -4.18
CA THR A 525 -30.06 4.50 -3.66
C THR A 525 -29.02 3.84 -2.77
N ASP A 526 -29.45 3.01 -1.82
CA ASP A 526 -28.57 2.13 -1.04
C ASP A 526 -27.77 1.17 -1.94
N ALA A 527 -28.40 0.68 -3.01
CA ALA A 527 -27.74 -0.17 -4.00
C ALA A 527 -26.57 0.53 -4.68
N TRP A 528 -26.69 1.83 -5.01
CA TRP A 528 -25.59 2.60 -5.59
C TRP A 528 -24.50 2.87 -4.55
N ALA A 529 -24.85 3.19 -3.32
CA ALA A 529 -23.87 3.38 -2.25
C ALA A 529 -23.02 2.11 -2.01
N ARG A 530 -23.63 0.91 -2.15
CA ARG A 530 -22.92 -0.38 -2.11
C ARG A 530 -22.03 -0.56 -3.35
N LYS A 531 -22.49 -0.19 -4.55
CA LYS A 531 -21.66 -0.18 -5.77
C LYS A 531 -20.46 0.75 -5.61
N ASP A 532 -20.67 1.95 -5.10
CA ASP A 532 -19.60 2.91 -4.87
C ASP A 532 -18.57 2.41 -3.84
N LEU A 533 -19.01 1.79 -2.76
CA LEU A 533 -18.13 1.14 -1.79
C LEU A 533 -17.36 -0.02 -2.42
N HIS A 534 -18.00 -0.81 -3.29
CA HIS A 534 -17.37 -1.87 -4.06
C HIS A 534 -16.29 -1.32 -5.01
N THR A 535 -16.54 -0.22 -5.71
CA THR A 535 -15.55 0.49 -6.54
C THR A 535 -14.35 0.94 -5.71
N ALA A 536 -14.60 1.54 -4.54
CA ALA A 536 -13.54 2.05 -3.67
C ALA A 536 -12.68 0.91 -3.09
N LEU A 537 -13.28 -0.21 -2.69
CA LEU A 537 -12.58 -1.42 -2.25
C LEU A 537 -11.71 -2.00 -3.37
N SER A 538 -12.23 -2.09 -4.59
CA SER A 538 -11.50 -2.64 -5.73
C SER A 538 -10.29 -1.77 -6.10
N SER A 539 -10.47 -0.45 -6.21
CA SER A 539 -9.37 0.46 -6.52
C SER A 539 -8.33 0.53 -5.38
N TRP A 540 -8.77 0.41 -4.11
CA TRP A 540 -7.86 0.25 -2.99
C TRP A 540 -7.09 -1.08 -3.05
N THR A 541 -7.71 -2.16 -3.51
CA THR A 541 -7.03 -3.44 -3.73
C THR A 541 -5.95 -3.31 -4.80
N GLU A 542 -6.21 -2.59 -5.90
CA GLU A 542 -5.20 -2.25 -6.90
C GLU A 542 -4.03 -1.47 -6.28
N LEU A 543 -4.31 -0.45 -5.46
CA LEU A 543 -3.27 0.29 -4.74
C LEU A 543 -2.45 -0.62 -3.81
N LYS A 544 -3.07 -1.58 -3.12
CA LYS A 544 -2.38 -2.56 -2.27
C LYS A 544 -1.51 -3.51 -3.10
N HIS A 545 -2.02 -3.98 -4.21
CA HIS A 545 -1.30 -4.80 -5.17
C HIS A 545 -0.08 -4.05 -5.69
N ASP A 546 -0.23 -2.83 -6.19
CA ASP A 546 0.84 -2.01 -6.78
C ASP A 546 1.94 -1.66 -5.78
N THR A 547 1.60 -1.56 -4.52
CA THR A 547 2.52 -1.22 -3.45
C THR A 547 2.94 -2.40 -2.58
N ILE A 548 2.66 -3.63 -3.00
CA ILE A 548 3.03 -4.85 -2.27
C ILE A 548 4.54 -5.02 -2.18
N LEU A 549 5.23 -4.54 -3.13
CA LEU A 549 6.55 -3.97 -3.14
C LEU A 549 6.59 -2.80 -4.12
N TYR A 550 5.65 -2.63 -5.01
CA TYR A 550 5.35 -1.70 -6.11
C TYR A 550 5.04 -2.49 -7.41
N ALA A 551 3.93 -2.33 -8.14
CA ALA A 551 3.38 -3.26 -9.13
C ALA A 551 3.18 -2.81 -10.60
N LYS A 552 2.55 -3.41 -11.56
CA LYS A 552 2.73 -3.40 -13.02
C LYS A 552 1.50 -3.64 -13.94
N GLN A 553 1.40 -3.55 -15.25
CA GLN A 553 1.57 -3.14 -16.65
C GLN A 553 0.63 -3.78 -17.71
N VAL A 554 0.63 -3.56 -19.04
CA VAL A 554 1.19 -3.55 -20.39
C VAL A 554 0.21 -3.51 -21.60
N MET A 555 0.54 -3.13 -22.77
CA MET A 555 0.08 -2.61 -24.08
C MET A 555 -0.75 -3.42 -25.11
N ALA A 556 -1.49 -2.83 -26.07
CA ALA A 556 -1.45 -2.90 -27.53
C ALA A 556 -2.58 -2.18 -28.32
N GLU A 557 -2.33 -1.79 -29.56
CA GLU A 557 -3.06 -0.87 -30.45
C GLU A 557 -4.18 -1.53 -31.29
N MET A 558 -5.14 -0.78 -31.83
CA MET A 558 -5.31 -0.04 -33.05
C MET A 558 -6.76 0.29 -33.40
N GLY A 559 -7.07 1.20 -34.11
CA GLY A 559 -7.60 2.18 -34.96
C GLY A 559 -8.78 1.87 -35.86
N GLY A 560 -9.72 2.82 -36.11
CA GLY A 560 -10.81 2.72 -37.10
C GLY A 560 -11.47 4.07 -37.37
N GLY A 561 -12.14 4.20 -38.50
CA GLY A 561 -12.57 5.43 -39.14
C GLY A 561 -14.02 5.88 -38.84
N PRO A 562 -14.50 6.99 -39.44
CA PRO A 562 -15.69 7.75 -39.00
C PRO A 562 -17.01 7.11 -39.41
N GLY A 563 -17.99 7.12 -38.49
CA GLY A 563 -19.37 6.65 -38.66
C GLY A 563 -20.41 7.73 -38.37
N GLU A 564 -21.70 7.35 -38.36
CA GLU A 564 -22.87 8.21 -38.11
C GLU A 564 -22.84 8.89 -36.72
N PRO A 565 -23.65 9.96 -36.48
CA PRO A 565 -23.64 10.69 -35.23
C PRO A 565 -23.80 9.77 -34.00
N PRO A 566 -22.99 9.98 -32.92
CA PRO A 566 -22.90 9.03 -31.81
C PRO A 566 -24.20 9.00 -30.99
N PRO A 567 -24.56 7.86 -30.40
CA PRO A 567 -25.57 7.85 -29.35
C PRO A 567 -25.09 8.73 -28.18
N HIS A 568 -26.02 9.47 -27.58
CA HIS A 568 -25.71 10.35 -26.44
C HIS A 568 -25.33 9.50 -25.21
N GLY A 569 -24.03 9.29 -25.01
CA GLY A 569 -23.46 8.62 -23.84
C GLY A 569 -23.46 9.50 -22.60
N TYR A 570 -22.97 8.99 -21.49
CA TYR A 570 -23.01 9.66 -20.19
C TYR A 570 -21.74 9.35 -19.39
N VAL A 571 -21.26 10.34 -18.62
CA VAL A 571 -20.17 10.18 -17.66
C VAL A 571 -20.76 10.04 -16.26
N GLU A 572 -20.33 9.06 -15.48
CA GLU A 572 -20.75 8.92 -14.08
C GLU A 572 -20.56 10.26 -13.34
N PRO A 573 -21.63 10.87 -12.77
CA PRO A 573 -21.53 12.21 -12.25
C PRO A 573 -20.88 12.24 -10.85
N ASN A 574 -19.55 12.19 -10.82
CA ASN A 574 -18.74 12.33 -9.61
C ASN A 574 -17.57 13.34 -9.84
N PRO A 575 -17.88 14.64 -10.04
CA PRO A 575 -16.84 15.61 -10.40
C PRO A 575 -15.78 15.80 -9.33
N GLU A 576 -16.09 15.55 -8.05
CA GLU A 576 -15.10 15.64 -6.96
C GLU A 576 -14.05 14.51 -7.08
N ALA A 577 -14.46 13.29 -7.41
CA ALA A 577 -13.52 12.18 -7.65
C ALA A 577 -12.61 12.49 -8.84
N TYR A 578 -13.16 12.98 -9.95
CA TYR A 578 -12.34 13.37 -11.11
C TYR A 578 -11.38 14.53 -10.80
N ALA A 579 -11.82 15.53 -10.01
CA ALA A 579 -10.96 16.65 -9.61
C ALA A 579 -9.79 16.20 -8.72
N ARG A 580 -10.03 15.27 -7.79
CA ARG A 580 -8.99 14.72 -6.92
C ARG A 580 -8.04 13.80 -7.68
N LEU A 581 -8.55 12.95 -8.56
CA LEU A 581 -7.73 12.07 -9.38
C LEU A 581 -6.89 12.87 -10.41
N LEU A 582 -7.44 13.93 -10.98
CA LEU A 582 -6.71 14.88 -11.83
C LEU A 582 -5.54 15.53 -11.06
N ALA A 583 -5.79 15.98 -9.84
CA ALA A 583 -4.74 16.57 -9.00
C ALA A 583 -3.65 15.56 -8.62
N LEU A 584 -4.03 14.30 -8.38
CA LEU A 584 -3.11 13.20 -8.14
C LEU A 584 -2.25 12.88 -9.38
N ALA A 585 -2.85 12.80 -10.57
CA ALA A 585 -2.11 12.59 -11.82
C ALA A 585 -1.13 13.73 -12.11
N GLN A 586 -1.54 14.98 -11.86
CA GLN A 586 -0.69 16.16 -11.98
C GLN A 586 0.45 16.16 -10.96
N MET A 587 0.18 15.77 -9.69
CA MET A 587 1.21 15.62 -8.66
C MET A 587 2.21 14.53 -9.02
N THR A 588 1.75 13.43 -9.61
CA THR A 588 2.61 12.35 -10.11
C THR A 588 3.56 12.88 -11.19
N TYR A 589 3.03 13.60 -12.17
CA TYR A 589 3.81 14.21 -13.25
C TYR A 589 4.86 15.18 -12.70
N ASP A 590 4.44 16.19 -11.92
CA ASP A 590 5.29 17.24 -11.37
C ASP A 590 6.39 16.63 -10.47
N GLY A 591 6.03 15.71 -9.60
CA GLY A 591 6.95 15.10 -8.64
C GLY A 591 8.02 14.21 -9.26
N LEU A 592 7.69 13.47 -10.30
CA LEU A 592 8.66 12.68 -11.06
C LEU A 592 9.55 13.56 -11.93
N GLN A 593 8.99 14.62 -12.53
CA GLN A 593 9.76 15.58 -13.33
C GLN A 593 10.79 16.31 -12.49
N ASP A 594 10.42 16.80 -11.31
CA ASP A 594 11.31 17.53 -10.39
C ASP A 594 12.50 16.67 -9.93
N ARG A 595 12.33 15.35 -9.91
CA ARG A 595 13.36 14.35 -9.53
C ARG A 595 14.14 13.81 -10.72
N VAL A 596 13.81 14.26 -11.95
CA VAL A 596 14.42 13.73 -13.20
C VAL A 596 14.19 12.21 -13.34
N LEU A 597 13.04 11.74 -12.88
CA LEU A 597 12.61 10.34 -12.93
C LEU A 597 11.57 10.08 -14.03
N LEU A 598 11.12 11.11 -14.74
CA LEU A 598 10.09 11.04 -15.75
C LEU A 598 10.67 10.62 -17.10
N SER A 599 10.39 9.40 -17.54
CA SER A 599 10.73 8.94 -18.90
C SER A 599 9.84 9.63 -19.94
N GLN A 600 10.28 9.64 -21.21
CA GLN A 600 9.48 10.22 -22.30
C GLN A 600 8.12 9.51 -22.46
N ASN A 601 8.08 8.20 -22.30
CA ASN A 601 6.84 7.42 -22.41
C ASN A 601 5.91 7.71 -21.23
N THR A 602 6.43 7.71 -20.02
CA THR A 602 5.68 8.06 -18.79
C THR A 602 5.09 9.45 -18.88
N MET A 603 5.87 10.43 -19.40
CA MET A 603 5.40 11.79 -19.65
C MET A 603 4.18 11.82 -20.58
N VAL A 604 4.22 11.07 -21.70
CA VAL A 604 3.11 11.00 -22.66
C VAL A 604 1.88 10.37 -22.01
N ASN A 605 2.04 9.27 -21.27
CA ASN A 605 0.93 8.57 -20.65
C ASN A 605 0.25 9.41 -19.57
N LEU A 606 1.03 10.07 -18.72
CA LEU A 606 0.48 10.97 -17.70
C LEU A 606 -0.23 12.19 -18.32
N ASN A 607 0.28 12.78 -19.40
CA ASN A 607 -0.42 13.85 -20.10
C ASN A 607 -1.74 13.39 -20.71
N ASN A 608 -1.75 12.22 -21.35
CA ASN A 608 -2.99 11.64 -21.91
C ASN A 608 -4.03 11.39 -20.81
N LEU A 609 -3.62 10.89 -19.66
CA LEU A 609 -4.50 10.71 -18.49
C LEU A 609 -5.01 12.04 -17.93
N ILE A 610 -4.14 13.03 -17.79
CA ILE A 610 -4.49 14.39 -17.31
C ILE A 610 -5.51 15.05 -18.25
N ASP A 611 -5.30 14.96 -19.56
CA ASP A 611 -6.21 15.54 -20.55
C ASP A 611 -7.60 14.88 -20.51
N GLU A 612 -7.66 13.56 -20.40
CA GLU A 612 -8.93 12.83 -20.29
C GLU A 612 -9.64 13.11 -18.96
N LEU A 613 -8.91 13.12 -17.84
CA LEU A 613 -9.48 13.49 -16.53
C LEU A 613 -10.04 14.92 -16.52
N GLN A 614 -9.39 15.84 -17.22
CA GLN A 614 -9.90 17.21 -17.39
C GLN A 614 -11.21 17.22 -18.21
N PHE A 615 -11.30 16.41 -19.27
CA PHE A 615 -12.52 16.24 -20.04
C PHE A 615 -13.65 15.64 -19.21
N LEU A 616 -13.39 14.53 -18.50
CA LEU A 616 -14.39 13.86 -17.68
C LEU A 616 -14.91 14.76 -16.55
N LEU A 617 -14.02 15.55 -15.92
CA LEU A 617 -14.40 16.56 -14.93
C LEU A 617 -15.33 17.62 -15.52
N ASP A 618 -15.00 18.17 -16.71
CA ASP A 618 -15.82 19.17 -17.39
C ASP A 618 -17.20 18.60 -17.76
N ILE A 619 -17.24 17.43 -18.36
CA ILE A 619 -18.51 16.77 -18.73
C ILE A 619 -19.37 16.49 -17.50
N SER A 620 -18.78 15.91 -16.46
CA SER A 620 -19.49 15.61 -15.22
C SER A 620 -20.11 16.85 -14.60
N GLN A 621 -19.38 17.98 -14.52
CA GLN A 621 -19.91 19.25 -14.00
C GLN A 621 -21.03 19.82 -14.89
N ARG A 622 -20.90 19.75 -16.22
CA ARG A 622 -21.92 20.22 -17.16
C ARG A 622 -23.19 19.38 -17.08
N GLN A 623 -23.08 18.07 -16.94
CA GLN A 623 -24.22 17.16 -16.71
C GLN A 623 -24.93 17.51 -15.38
N MET A 624 -24.19 17.70 -14.30
CA MET A 624 -24.72 18.06 -12.97
C MET A 624 -25.47 19.39 -12.97
N THR A 625 -25.06 20.35 -13.82
CA THR A 625 -25.68 21.70 -13.88
C THR A 625 -26.69 21.84 -15.00
N GLY A 626 -26.95 20.84 -15.82
CA GLY A 626 -27.81 20.86 -17.00
C GLY A 626 -27.26 21.77 -18.12
N ALA A 627 -25.92 21.94 -18.15
CA ALA A 627 -25.29 22.68 -19.25
C ALA A 627 -25.20 21.80 -20.50
N THR A 628 -25.09 22.44 -21.69
CA THR A 628 -25.10 21.74 -22.98
C THR A 628 -23.88 20.84 -23.14
N ILE A 629 -24.10 19.58 -23.47
CA ILE A 629 -23.09 18.64 -23.99
C ILE A 629 -23.17 18.72 -25.53
N THR A 630 -22.03 18.89 -26.17
CA THR A 630 -21.93 19.06 -27.62
C THR A 630 -21.82 17.71 -28.36
N ASP A 631 -22.05 17.71 -29.68
CA ASP A 631 -21.85 16.49 -30.46
C ASP A 631 -20.40 15.99 -30.44
N ASP A 632 -19.43 16.91 -30.37
CA ASP A 632 -17.99 16.54 -30.24
C ASP A 632 -17.71 15.88 -28.88
N ASP A 633 -18.35 16.35 -27.77
CA ASP A 633 -18.25 15.71 -26.46
C ASP A 633 -18.84 14.29 -26.51
N TYR A 634 -20.00 14.11 -27.15
CA TYR A 634 -20.60 12.77 -27.31
C TYR A 634 -19.73 11.82 -28.17
N TRP A 635 -19.00 12.37 -29.14
CA TRP A 635 -18.02 11.58 -29.89
C TRP A 635 -16.87 11.12 -28.96
N GLN A 636 -16.34 11.96 -28.12
CA GLN A 636 -15.29 11.59 -27.17
C GLN A 636 -15.80 10.53 -26.19
N ILE A 637 -17.00 10.69 -25.62
CA ILE A 637 -17.65 9.69 -24.76
C ILE A 637 -17.81 8.34 -25.50
N LYS A 638 -18.26 8.35 -26.76
CA LYS A 638 -18.41 7.11 -27.56
C LYS A 638 -17.07 6.40 -27.77
N TYR A 639 -15.99 7.16 -28.01
CA TYR A 639 -14.66 6.60 -28.29
C TYR A 639 -13.81 6.39 -27.02
N TYR A 640 -14.36 6.60 -25.84
CA TYR A 640 -13.68 6.38 -24.55
C TYR A 640 -13.05 4.98 -24.47
N GLY A 641 -13.74 3.93 -24.94
CA GLY A 641 -13.19 2.57 -25.01
C GLY A 641 -11.89 2.47 -25.81
N GLY A 642 -11.76 3.28 -26.90
CA GLY A 642 -10.52 3.34 -27.69
C GLY A 642 -9.38 4.09 -26.99
N TRP A 643 -9.71 5.13 -26.20
CA TRP A 643 -8.74 5.78 -25.32
C TRP A 643 -8.28 4.83 -24.22
N LEU A 644 -9.23 4.13 -23.58
CA LEU A 644 -8.97 3.14 -22.55
C LEU A 644 -8.07 2.00 -23.04
N GLU A 645 -8.36 1.47 -24.26
CA GLU A 645 -7.51 0.51 -24.95
C GLU A 645 -6.09 1.06 -25.16
N ALA A 646 -5.96 2.31 -25.64
CA ALA A 646 -4.65 2.94 -25.85
C ALA A 646 -3.87 3.14 -24.56
N MET A 647 -4.52 3.45 -23.43
CA MET A 647 -3.90 3.59 -22.11
C MET A 647 -3.47 2.24 -21.55
N THR A 648 -4.32 1.23 -21.62
CA THR A 648 -3.97 -0.17 -21.28
C THR A 648 -2.77 -0.63 -22.10
N ILE A 649 -2.73 -0.24 -23.34
CA ILE A 649 -1.66 -0.46 -24.29
C ILE A 649 -0.38 0.30 -23.94
N ALA A 650 -0.46 1.54 -23.53
CA ALA A 650 0.70 2.37 -23.21
C ALA A 650 1.33 1.98 -21.86
N ALA A 651 0.58 1.37 -20.98
CA ALA A 651 1.05 0.84 -19.72
C ALA A 651 1.80 -0.50 -19.84
N ALA A 652 2.04 -1.11 -20.98
CA ALA A 652 2.55 -2.44 -21.29
C ALA A 652 4.07 -2.63 -21.40
N ASP A 653 4.60 -3.81 -21.05
CA ASP A 653 5.97 -4.21 -21.41
C ASP A 653 6.01 -4.76 -22.85
N PRO A 654 7.06 -4.45 -23.64
CA PRO A 654 7.23 -5.05 -24.94
C PRO A 654 7.46 -6.56 -24.81
N ALA A 655 6.83 -7.36 -25.67
CA ALA A 655 7.17 -8.76 -25.82
C ALA A 655 8.64 -8.90 -26.27
N GLY A 656 9.25 -10.05 -26.03
CA GLY A 656 10.68 -10.29 -26.21
C GLY A 656 11.25 -10.06 -27.62
N ASP A 657 10.41 -9.79 -28.63
CA ASP A 657 10.78 -9.36 -29.98
C ASP A 657 10.75 -7.82 -30.17
N GLY A 658 10.34 -7.09 -29.15
CA GLY A 658 10.36 -5.63 -29.10
C GLY A 658 9.24 -4.92 -29.87
N TYR A 659 8.28 -5.65 -30.47
CA TYR A 659 7.21 -5.09 -31.31
C TYR A 659 5.78 -5.47 -30.92
N ALA A 660 5.60 -6.53 -30.14
CA ALA A 660 4.30 -6.92 -29.61
C ALA A 660 4.22 -6.65 -28.10
N ALA A 661 3.05 -6.34 -27.61
CA ALA A 661 2.80 -6.22 -26.20
C ALA A 661 2.38 -7.55 -25.59
N ARG A 662 2.66 -7.76 -24.31
CA ARG A 662 2.19 -8.92 -23.56
C ARG A 662 0.85 -8.62 -22.93
N LEU A 663 -0.23 -8.69 -23.69
CA LEU A 663 -1.58 -8.50 -23.14
C LEU A 663 -1.99 -9.60 -22.13
N GLU A 664 -1.40 -10.78 -22.24
CA GLU A 664 -1.70 -11.88 -21.32
C GLU A 664 -1.19 -11.61 -19.89
N ASP A 665 -0.20 -10.75 -19.74
CA ASP A 665 0.33 -10.32 -18.43
C ASP A 665 -0.48 -9.15 -17.82
N GLN A 666 -1.61 -8.75 -18.45
CA GLN A 666 -2.39 -7.54 -18.16
C GLN A 666 -3.87 -7.77 -17.95
N LYS A 667 -4.21 -8.93 -17.52
CA LYS A 667 -5.57 -9.15 -17.08
C LYS A 667 -5.84 -8.29 -15.84
N SER A 668 -6.95 -7.55 -15.84
CA SER A 668 -7.36 -6.70 -14.70
C SER A 668 -7.58 -7.47 -13.40
N ALA A 669 -7.66 -8.80 -13.49
CA ALA A 669 -7.75 -9.66 -12.31
C ALA A 669 -6.40 -9.78 -11.61
N LEU A 670 -6.35 -9.30 -10.36
CA LEU A 670 -5.17 -9.25 -9.49
C LEU A 670 -5.53 -9.57 -8.04
N VAL A 671 -4.53 -9.89 -7.21
CA VAL A 671 -4.72 -10.23 -5.80
C VAL A 671 -3.63 -9.61 -4.92
N ALA A 672 -3.99 -9.16 -3.75
CA ALA A 672 -3.08 -8.56 -2.79
C ALA A 672 -3.20 -9.15 -1.39
N ASP A 673 -2.05 -9.48 -0.77
CA ASP A 673 -1.96 -9.75 0.67
C ASP A 673 -2.22 -8.48 1.47
N VAL A 674 -3.19 -8.49 2.36
CA VAL A 674 -3.56 -7.32 3.16
C VAL A 674 -3.14 -7.45 4.61
N ALA A 675 -3.35 -8.60 5.22
CA ALA A 675 -2.98 -8.83 6.60
C ALA A 675 -2.59 -10.29 6.86
N THR A 676 -1.64 -10.51 7.77
CA THR A 676 -1.21 -11.84 8.21
C THR A 676 -1.55 -12.03 9.68
N GLY A 677 -2.43 -13.00 9.96
CA GLY A 677 -2.81 -13.44 11.29
C GLY A 677 -2.08 -14.72 11.72
N MET A 678 -2.65 -15.42 12.71
CA MET A 678 -2.12 -16.71 13.18
C MET A 678 -2.47 -17.84 12.19
N GLU A 679 -1.52 -18.26 11.36
CA GLU A 679 -1.68 -19.31 10.34
C GLU A 679 -2.72 -18.95 9.24
N ARG A 680 -3.06 -17.69 9.06
CA ARG A 680 -4.01 -17.19 8.05
C ARG A 680 -3.52 -15.89 7.43
N VAL A 681 -3.83 -15.70 6.16
CA VAL A 681 -3.57 -14.47 5.40
C VAL A 681 -4.89 -13.99 4.82
N LEU A 682 -5.19 -12.71 5.00
CA LEU A 682 -6.27 -12.04 4.31
C LEU A 682 -5.79 -11.61 2.93
N GLU A 683 -6.46 -12.10 1.92
CA GLU A 683 -6.26 -11.75 0.51
C GLU A 683 -7.47 -10.96 0.02
N GLU A 684 -7.19 -9.88 -0.70
CA GLU A 684 -8.17 -9.08 -1.43
C GLU A 684 -7.95 -9.26 -2.91
N GLY A 685 -9.01 -9.58 -3.64
CA GLY A 685 -8.94 -9.83 -5.08
C GLY A 685 -9.85 -8.90 -5.88
N VAL A 686 -9.31 -8.33 -6.93
CA VAL A 686 -10.09 -7.81 -8.06
C VAL A 686 -10.20 -8.95 -9.08
N GLY A 687 -11.42 -9.25 -9.53
CA GLY A 687 -11.64 -10.23 -10.58
C GLY A 687 -11.73 -9.60 -11.97
N TYR A 688 -12.18 -10.37 -12.93
CA TYR A 688 -12.46 -9.85 -14.26
C TYR A 688 -13.63 -8.86 -14.23
N PRO A 689 -13.52 -7.71 -14.93
CA PRO A 689 -14.57 -6.69 -14.92
C PRO A 689 -15.86 -7.19 -15.55
N THR A 690 -16.97 -6.55 -15.21
CA THR A 690 -18.29 -6.92 -15.70
C THR A 690 -19.10 -5.69 -16.14
N TYR A 691 -20.24 -5.94 -16.79
CA TYR A 691 -21.10 -4.87 -17.30
C TYR A 691 -21.98 -4.25 -16.21
N ILE A 692 -22.11 -2.93 -16.26
CA ILE A 692 -23.16 -2.16 -15.61
C ILE A 692 -24.12 -1.59 -16.63
N TYR A 693 -25.40 -1.66 -16.35
CA TYR A 693 -26.49 -1.07 -17.16
C TYR A 693 -27.16 0.00 -16.34
N VAL A 694 -27.16 1.24 -16.82
CA VAL A 694 -27.70 2.42 -16.11
C VAL A 694 -28.74 3.10 -16.97
N VAL A 695 -29.92 3.38 -16.44
CA VAL A 695 -30.87 4.24 -17.14
C VAL A 695 -30.41 5.68 -17.02
N LEU A 696 -30.02 6.27 -18.14
CA LEU A 696 -29.51 7.64 -18.22
C LEU A 696 -30.62 8.65 -17.86
N PRO A 697 -30.31 9.69 -17.05
CA PRO A 697 -31.32 10.57 -16.47
C PRO A 697 -31.83 11.68 -17.43
N ASP A 698 -31.31 11.74 -18.65
CA ASP A 698 -31.74 12.68 -19.68
C ASP A 698 -32.78 12.06 -20.62
N GLU A 699 -33.82 12.86 -21.03
CA GLU A 699 -34.85 12.38 -21.94
C GLU A 699 -34.44 12.41 -23.42
N PRO A 700 -34.84 11.41 -24.24
CA PRO A 700 -35.58 10.24 -23.85
C PRO A 700 -34.72 9.26 -23.04
N TYR A 701 -35.28 8.63 -22.00
CA TYR A 701 -34.53 7.70 -21.14
C TYR A 701 -34.03 6.51 -21.96
N ARG A 702 -32.76 6.17 -21.73
CA ARG A 702 -32.01 5.12 -22.43
C ARG A 702 -31.17 4.35 -21.44
N VAL A 703 -30.93 3.08 -21.72
CA VAL A 703 -29.88 2.32 -21.01
C VAL A 703 -28.53 2.65 -21.63
N GLY A 704 -27.63 3.13 -20.80
CA GLY A 704 -26.19 3.19 -21.09
C GLY A 704 -25.48 1.96 -20.54
N ILE A 705 -24.40 1.55 -21.20
CA ILE A 705 -23.55 0.42 -20.79
C ILE A 705 -22.19 0.94 -20.35
N GLY A 706 -21.78 0.54 -19.16
CA GLY A 706 -20.45 0.75 -18.61
C GLY A 706 -19.81 -0.55 -18.16
N VAL A 707 -18.63 -0.44 -17.60
CA VAL A 707 -17.85 -1.55 -17.07
C VAL A 707 -17.41 -1.20 -15.64
N VAL A 708 -17.54 -2.18 -14.74
CA VAL A 708 -17.19 -2.04 -13.33
C VAL A 708 -16.30 -3.17 -12.86
N TYR A 709 -15.61 -2.97 -11.75
CA TYR A 709 -14.84 -4.00 -11.06
C TYR A 709 -15.71 -5.19 -10.64
N THR A 710 -15.05 -6.27 -10.24
CA THR A 710 -15.57 -7.33 -9.37
C THR A 710 -14.61 -7.48 -8.19
N TYR A 711 -15.13 -7.68 -6.98
CA TYR A 711 -14.36 -7.65 -5.74
C TYR A 711 -14.57 -8.90 -4.91
N TYR A 712 -13.49 -9.38 -4.30
CA TYR A 712 -13.43 -10.60 -3.51
C TYR A 712 -12.57 -10.40 -2.26
N GLU A 713 -13.04 -10.90 -1.12
CA GLU A 713 -12.30 -10.96 0.13
C GLU A 713 -12.28 -12.42 0.62
N PHE A 714 -11.10 -12.98 0.87
CA PHE A 714 -10.99 -14.37 1.29
C PHE A 714 -9.72 -14.64 2.11
N ILE A 715 -9.61 -15.85 2.69
CA ILE A 715 -8.52 -16.22 3.60
C ILE A 715 -7.80 -17.44 3.06
N VAL A 716 -6.46 -17.38 3.05
CA VAL A 716 -5.58 -18.50 2.69
C VAL A 716 -4.60 -18.84 3.82
N ALA A 717 -3.88 -19.98 3.70
CA ALA A 717 -2.76 -20.28 4.59
C ALA A 717 -1.50 -19.49 4.14
N PRO A 718 -0.56 -19.17 5.05
CA PRO A 718 0.67 -18.45 4.69
C PRO A 718 1.54 -19.14 3.63
N SER A 719 1.44 -20.48 3.52
CA SER A 719 2.10 -21.24 2.45
C SER A 719 1.45 -21.11 1.08
N ASP A 720 0.20 -20.64 1.05
CA ASP A 720 -0.69 -20.64 -0.11
C ASP A 720 -1.00 -19.20 -0.58
N ARG A 721 -0.14 -18.22 -0.20
CA ARG A 721 -0.20 -16.85 -0.70
C ARG A 721 -0.30 -16.85 -2.22
N MET A 722 -1.26 -16.10 -2.74
CA MET A 722 -1.57 -16.13 -4.15
C MET A 722 -0.67 -15.20 -4.97
N THR A 723 -0.47 -15.58 -6.22
CA THR A 723 -0.01 -14.72 -7.30
C THR A 723 -1.17 -14.41 -8.24
N ASP A 724 -1.06 -13.36 -9.04
CA ASP A 724 -2.11 -13.02 -10.00
C ASP A 724 -2.44 -14.19 -10.94
N GLN A 725 -1.44 -14.95 -11.38
CA GLN A 725 -1.63 -16.12 -12.22
C GLN A 725 -2.44 -17.23 -11.51
N THR A 726 -2.22 -17.45 -10.21
CA THR A 726 -3.00 -18.43 -9.45
C THR A 726 -4.42 -17.95 -9.21
N TRP A 727 -4.60 -16.66 -8.95
CA TRP A 727 -5.91 -16.02 -8.80
C TRP A 727 -6.72 -16.06 -10.10
N GLN A 728 -6.13 -15.66 -11.22
CA GLN A 728 -6.73 -15.75 -12.56
C GLN A 728 -7.16 -17.17 -12.90
N ALA A 729 -6.31 -18.17 -12.60
CA ALA A 729 -6.66 -19.57 -12.83
C ALA A 729 -7.87 -20.03 -12.00
N LEU A 730 -8.05 -19.53 -10.77
CA LEU A 730 -9.25 -19.82 -9.95
C LEU A 730 -10.51 -19.21 -10.56
N LEU A 731 -10.42 -17.96 -11.02
CA LEU A 731 -11.52 -17.27 -11.71
C LEU A 731 -11.91 -18.02 -13.00
N GLU A 732 -10.94 -18.34 -13.84
CA GLU A 732 -11.13 -19.01 -15.13
C GLU A 732 -11.65 -20.45 -15.00
N SER A 733 -11.35 -21.11 -13.89
CA SER A 733 -11.88 -22.45 -13.60
C SER A 733 -13.22 -22.45 -12.86
N GLY A 734 -13.76 -21.28 -12.50
CA GLY A 734 -14.97 -21.14 -11.69
C GLY A 734 -14.81 -21.64 -10.25
N GLN A 735 -13.59 -21.65 -9.73
CA GLN A 735 -13.25 -22.08 -8.36
C GLN A 735 -12.94 -20.90 -7.41
N ALA A 736 -13.05 -19.67 -7.90
CA ALA A 736 -12.90 -18.48 -7.07
C ALA A 736 -13.97 -18.46 -5.95
N PRO A 737 -13.67 -17.88 -4.78
CA PRO A 737 -14.67 -17.65 -3.75
C PRO A 737 -15.83 -16.78 -4.28
N ALA A 738 -16.96 -16.82 -3.61
CA ALA A 738 -18.07 -15.92 -3.95
C ALA A 738 -17.74 -14.48 -3.59
N GLN A 739 -18.27 -13.53 -4.35
CA GLN A 739 -18.25 -12.12 -3.97
C GLN A 739 -19.03 -11.93 -2.64
N PRO A 740 -18.73 -10.85 -1.86
CA PRO A 740 -19.42 -10.58 -0.60
C PRO A 740 -20.96 -10.52 -0.76
N GLU A 741 -21.72 -11.08 0.18
CA GLU A 741 -23.19 -11.16 0.09
C GLU A 741 -23.87 -9.80 -0.08
N TRP A 742 -23.30 -8.73 0.47
CA TRP A 742 -23.86 -7.39 0.39
C TRP A 742 -23.86 -6.80 -1.05
N THR A 743 -23.11 -7.40 -1.99
CA THR A 743 -23.11 -7.00 -3.41
C THR A 743 -24.37 -7.44 -4.16
N GLN A 744 -25.13 -8.40 -3.63
CA GLN A 744 -26.38 -8.90 -4.23
C GLN A 744 -27.47 -7.81 -4.33
N ALA A 745 -27.34 -6.70 -3.62
CA ALA A 745 -28.24 -5.56 -3.72
C ALA A 745 -28.23 -4.89 -5.11
N PHE A 746 -27.16 -5.09 -5.90
CA PHE A 746 -27.00 -4.47 -7.22
C PHE A 746 -26.46 -5.44 -8.29
N ILE A 747 -25.95 -6.61 -7.92
CA ILE A 747 -25.46 -7.64 -8.86
C ILE A 747 -26.55 -8.70 -9.09
N SER A 748 -26.80 -9.07 -10.35
CA SER A 748 -27.73 -10.12 -10.74
C SER A 748 -27.26 -10.91 -11.95
N GLU A 749 -27.64 -12.24 -12.03
CA GLU A 749 -27.41 -13.12 -13.18
C GLU A 749 -28.31 -12.78 -14.39
#